data_ad98cd05a3b0f23ee8e8f41c0a9fba58
#
_entry.id   ad98cd05a3b0f23ee8e8f41c0a9fba58
#
_cell.length_a   1.000
_cell.length_b   1.000
_cell.length_c   1.000
_cell.angle_alpha   90.00
_cell.angle_beta   90.00
_cell.angle_gamma   90.00
#
_symmetry.space_group_name_H-M   'P 1'
#
loop_
_entity.id
_entity.type
_entity.pdbx_description
1 polymer ?
#
loop_
_entity_poly.entity_id
_entity_poly.type
_entity_poly.pdbx_seq_one_letter_code
_entity_poly.pdbx_strand_id
1 'polypeptide(L)'
;MSTSPEAKIDRSLSLIALFAATLFTSASLMFVLQPLFGKLLLPLLGGSPAVWNTCMVFYQSILFLGYLYAHVLSTRQNQHRQILIHGGILLISFLALPLALPDNIAPPTETDPTFWLFWTLLVAIGLPFFVVSTTAPLMQKWFANVGHHTSHDPYYLYAASNVGSLIALLSYPFLLEPNIGLAEQKNYWSVGYLLLCLLIAACAFVLWKSQQKTEIAEPSAIVDPTLSPYTQLHWLALAFVPSSLLLGLTNFISTDIASVPLLWIIPLTLYLLSFVIVFSKWHDSIHPWMVKLQPVVLLPFIAYSFINPAVLPYWLDLCLHLLAFFLAVMVCHGELAKKRPHTRHLTTFYLIMSFAGMLGGMFNTFVAPFIFNAVYEYPIMIVAALLLRPGLKLSLGADKASWLSQLSLPAILILAGIIIFIGSKDLAPYLDTIGVGLILLAGLSYAYRTRPVTLALLTGIIIFFTMGLHGLLSNTLYQERSFFGVLAVRENVLLDEQNHPEKYHELFHGTTKHGAQRLTANHSQTPLTYYSRPGPMGQLFKEYEAVDQDWNIGVVGLGAGALTCYAKNHQQWTLYEIDPLVVEIASNPAYFSYLSQCSRNASMRIGDARLSLAKEPDQQFDLLVMDAFSSDAVPTHLLTQEALKLYFKKLKPNGILAFHITNRHLALKKVLSDHAQQLHLSALIQEFKPQQEIPLVVATDWVVMANKDEILEPLRLSRLGNWQKLPLYFNLRPWTDDFTNIVSIWK
;
A
#
# COMPACT_ATOMS: atom_id res chain seq x y z
N MET A 1 -46.82 37.73 10.82
CA MET A 1 -47.21 36.39 10.35
C MET A 1 -46.43 35.35 11.12
N SER A 2 -47.05 34.70 12.11
CA SER A 2 -46.47 33.60 12.87
C SER A 2 -46.49 32.35 12.00
N THR A 3 -45.33 31.91 11.54
CA THR A 3 -45.20 30.62 10.86
C THR A 3 -45.57 29.49 11.83
N SER A 4 -46.46 28.56 11.40
CA SER A 4 -46.88 27.39 12.19
C SER A 4 -45.66 26.60 12.68
N PRO A 5 -45.77 25.89 13.86
CA PRO A 5 -44.67 25.06 14.37
C PRO A 5 -44.20 24.01 13.35
N GLU A 6 -45.10 23.45 12.55
CA GLU A 6 -44.78 22.49 11.48
C GLU A 6 -43.88 23.11 10.39
N ALA A 7 -44.15 24.34 9.97
CA ALA A 7 -43.32 25.04 8.97
C ALA A 7 -41.91 25.39 9.51
N LYS A 8 -41.75 25.54 10.84
CA LYS A 8 -40.41 25.72 11.49
C LYS A 8 -39.64 24.41 11.58
N ILE A 9 -40.30 23.28 11.83
CA ILE A 9 -39.71 21.95 11.90
C ILE A 9 -39.23 21.53 10.49
N ASP A 10 -40.06 21.74 9.47
CA ASP A 10 -39.77 21.37 8.08
C ASP A 10 -38.59 22.15 7.52
N ARG A 11 -38.49 23.45 7.81
CA ARG A 11 -37.32 24.27 7.46
C ARG A 11 -36.05 23.86 8.22
N SER A 12 -36.18 23.35 9.41
CA SER A 12 -35.08 22.85 10.25
C SER A 12 -34.48 21.58 9.67
N LEU A 13 -35.32 20.62 9.30
CA LEU A 13 -34.90 19.36 8.70
C LEU A 13 -34.27 19.55 7.32
N SER A 14 -34.82 20.43 6.49
CA SER A 14 -34.26 20.73 5.16
C SER A 14 -32.88 21.39 5.21
N LEU A 15 -32.61 22.23 6.22
CA LEU A 15 -31.30 22.83 6.44
C LEU A 15 -30.23 21.78 6.83
N ILE A 16 -30.56 20.94 7.80
CA ILE A 16 -29.68 19.85 8.22
C ILE A 16 -29.38 18.91 7.04
N ALA A 17 -30.41 18.54 6.28
CA ALA A 17 -30.27 17.66 5.11
C ALA A 17 -29.35 18.27 4.05
N LEU A 18 -29.43 19.60 3.79
CA LEU A 18 -28.57 20.29 2.84
C LEU A 18 -27.09 20.22 3.25
N PHE A 19 -26.76 20.57 4.50
CA PHE A 19 -25.37 20.53 4.98
C PHE A 19 -24.86 19.07 5.08
N ALA A 20 -25.69 18.14 5.51
CA ALA A 20 -25.34 16.70 5.56
C ALA A 20 -25.08 16.12 4.15
N ALA A 21 -25.95 16.45 3.16
CA ALA A 21 -25.75 16.05 1.76
C ALA A 21 -24.46 16.64 1.17
N THR A 22 -24.17 17.91 1.46
CA THR A 22 -22.94 18.56 1.02
C THR A 22 -21.71 17.84 1.56
N LEU A 23 -21.69 17.51 2.85
CA LEU A 23 -20.60 16.80 3.51
C LEU A 23 -20.46 15.36 3.02
N PHE A 24 -21.57 14.66 2.85
CA PHE A 24 -21.61 13.30 2.29
C PHE A 24 -21.03 13.27 0.87
N THR A 25 -21.50 14.18 0.00
CA THR A 25 -21.03 14.26 -1.40
C THR A 25 -19.54 14.60 -1.46
N SER A 26 -19.09 15.59 -0.69
CA SER A 26 -17.67 15.97 -0.61
C SER A 26 -16.79 14.79 -0.18
N ALA A 27 -17.16 14.10 0.89
CA ALA A 27 -16.43 12.97 1.40
C ALA A 27 -16.42 11.79 0.41
N SER A 28 -17.55 11.51 -0.24
CA SER A 28 -17.65 10.47 -1.26
C SER A 28 -16.73 10.76 -2.44
N LEU A 29 -16.71 11.99 -2.95
CA LEU A 29 -15.81 12.40 -4.05
C LEU A 29 -14.34 12.28 -3.65
N MET A 30 -14.00 12.68 -2.42
CA MET A 30 -12.63 12.58 -1.92
C MET A 30 -12.12 11.13 -1.88
N PHE A 31 -12.96 10.19 -1.44
CA PHE A 31 -12.56 8.79 -1.28
C PHE A 31 -12.71 7.94 -2.55
N VAL A 32 -13.51 8.35 -3.53
CA VAL A 32 -13.51 7.74 -4.88
C VAL A 32 -12.26 8.17 -5.66
N LEU A 33 -11.83 9.42 -5.51
CA LEU A 33 -10.68 9.96 -6.24
C LEU A 33 -9.36 9.23 -5.92
N GLN A 34 -9.20 8.80 -4.68
CA GLN A 34 -7.98 8.14 -4.22
C GLN A 34 -7.68 6.84 -4.99
N PRO A 35 -8.57 5.82 -5.00
CA PRO A 35 -8.33 4.61 -5.77
C PRO A 35 -8.38 4.84 -7.29
N LEU A 36 -9.18 5.79 -7.79
CA LEU A 36 -9.21 6.15 -9.20
C LEU A 36 -7.82 6.59 -9.70
N PHE A 37 -7.17 7.52 -8.98
CA PHE A 37 -5.83 7.97 -9.35
C PHE A 37 -4.76 6.93 -9.05
N GLY A 38 -4.91 6.13 -8.00
CA GLY A 38 -4.07 4.96 -7.78
C GLY A 38 -4.03 4.03 -9.00
N LYS A 39 -5.19 3.78 -9.63
CA LYS A 39 -5.28 2.99 -10.88
C LYS A 39 -4.73 3.70 -12.11
N LEU A 40 -4.97 4.99 -12.27
CA LEU A 40 -4.42 5.77 -13.39
C LEU A 40 -2.89 5.83 -13.38
N LEU A 41 -2.26 5.67 -12.23
CA LEU A 41 -0.81 5.68 -12.06
C LEU A 41 -0.14 4.31 -12.28
N LEU A 42 -0.91 3.21 -12.23
CA LEU A 42 -0.37 1.86 -12.40
C LEU A 42 0.44 1.67 -13.69
N PRO A 43 0.01 2.20 -14.86
CA PRO A 43 0.78 2.08 -16.09
C PRO A 43 2.11 2.82 -16.09
N LEU A 44 2.33 3.76 -15.15
CA LEU A 44 3.52 4.59 -15.10
C LEU A 44 4.57 4.09 -14.11
N LEU A 45 4.14 3.56 -12.97
CA LEU A 45 5.01 3.22 -11.83
C LEU A 45 4.78 1.81 -11.28
N GLY A 46 3.90 1.03 -11.91
CA GLY A 46 3.51 -0.26 -11.37
C GLY A 46 2.67 -0.16 -10.09
N GLY A 47 2.49 -1.29 -9.42
CA GLY A 47 1.66 -1.42 -8.21
C GLY A 47 2.46 -1.43 -6.90
N SER A 48 3.63 -0.80 -6.84
CA SER A 48 4.46 -0.82 -5.63
C SER A 48 3.78 -0.11 -4.45
N PRO A 49 4.00 -0.57 -3.20
CA PRO A 49 3.46 0.07 -2.01
C PRO A 49 3.88 1.54 -1.86
N ALA A 50 5.06 1.91 -2.36
CA ALA A 50 5.56 3.28 -2.30
C ALA A 50 4.74 4.25 -3.17
N VAL A 51 4.20 3.80 -4.30
CA VAL A 51 3.27 4.60 -5.13
C VAL A 51 2.06 5.00 -4.28
N TRP A 52 1.46 4.03 -3.60
CA TRP A 52 0.32 4.30 -2.74
C TRP A 52 0.68 5.21 -1.55
N ASN A 53 1.79 4.94 -0.87
CA ASN A 53 2.23 5.78 0.26
C ASN A 53 2.45 7.23 -0.17
N THR A 54 3.05 7.46 -1.33
CA THR A 54 3.24 8.79 -1.92
C THR A 54 1.91 9.47 -2.23
N CYS A 55 0.96 8.74 -2.83
CA CYS A 55 -0.40 9.24 -3.05
C CYS A 55 -1.06 9.65 -1.73
N MET A 56 -0.94 8.83 -0.68
CA MET A 56 -1.51 9.13 0.63
C MET A 56 -0.91 10.38 1.26
N VAL A 57 0.42 10.57 1.16
CA VAL A 57 1.06 11.80 1.64
C VAL A 57 0.56 13.02 0.87
N PHE A 58 0.40 12.90 -0.43
CA PHE A 58 -0.20 13.96 -1.24
C PHE A 58 -1.61 14.31 -0.74
N TYR A 59 -2.50 13.30 -0.58
CA TYR A 59 -3.87 13.52 -0.11
C TYR A 59 -3.91 14.13 1.30
N GLN A 60 -3.08 13.65 2.20
CA GLN A 60 -3.00 14.17 3.56
C GLN A 60 -2.44 15.60 3.60
N SER A 61 -1.47 15.92 2.73
CA SER A 61 -0.90 17.27 2.62
C SER A 61 -1.92 18.28 2.10
N ILE A 62 -2.66 17.93 1.05
CA ILE A 62 -3.72 18.80 0.52
C ILE A 62 -4.89 18.92 1.52
N LEU A 63 -5.23 17.84 2.23
CA LEU A 63 -6.23 17.86 3.30
C LEU A 63 -5.82 18.83 4.42
N PHE A 64 -4.57 18.78 4.86
CA PHE A 64 -4.05 19.72 5.84
C PHE A 64 -4.11 21.17 5.35
N LEU A 65 -3.69 21.44 4.11
CA LEU A 65 -3.76 22.77 3.50
C LEU A 65 -5.21 23.25 3.40
N GLY A 66 -6.16 22.38 3.08
CA GLY A 66 -7.58 22.66 3.05
C GLY A 66 -8.12 23.03 4.44
N TYR A 67 -7.70 22.33 5.49
CA TYR A 67 -8.09 22.63 6.87
C TYR A 67 -7.44 23.92 7.38
N LEU A 68 -6.18 24.17 7.03
CA LEU A 68 -5.48 25.42 7.34
C LEU A 68 -6.19 26.60 6.66
N TYR A 69 -6.54 26.47 5.37
CA TYR A 69 -7.31 27.48 4.65
C TYR A 69 -8.66 27.75 5.34
N ALA A 70 -9.42 26.70 5.64
CA ALA A 70 -10.72 26.85 6.30
C ALA A 70 -10.60 27.51 7.69
N HIS A 71 -9.55 27.17 8.46
CA HIS A 71 -9.25 27.79 9.75
C HIS A 71 -8.93 29.29 9.59
N VAL A 72 -7.99 29.64 8.71
CA VAL A 72 -7.59 31.04 8.48
C VAL A 72 -8.76 31.85 7.93
N LEU A 73 -9.50 31.31 6.96
CA LEU A 73 -10.65 31.97 6.36
C LEU A 73 -11.74 32.25 7.41
N SER A 74 -12.07 31.25 8.24
CA SER A 74 -13.14 31.36 9.23
C SER A 74 -12.78 32.21 10.45
N THR A 75 -11.48 32.38 10.76
CA THR A 75 -11.03 33.18 11.92
C THR A 75 -10.69 34.63 11.56
N ARG A 76 -10.19 34.88 10.33
CA ARG A 76 -9.71 36.22 9.93
C ARG A 76 -10.65 37.00 9.03
N GLN A 77 -11.67 36.34 8.44
CA GLN A 77 -12.56 36.97 7.47
C GLN A 77 -14.00 36.95 7.97
N ASN A 78 -14.75 38.05 7.67
CA ASN A 78 -16.19 38.08 7.88
C ASN A 78 -16.89 37.11 6.89
N GLN A 79 -18.11 36.72 7.20
CA GLN A 79 -18.84 35.68 6.45
C GLN A 79 -19.04 36.03 4.96
N HIS A 80 -19.27 37.32 4.61
CA HIS A 80 -19.40 37.74 3.20
C HIS A 80 -18.10 37.53 2.42
N ARG A 81 -16.96 37.87 3.01
CA ARG A 81 -15.66 37.63 2.37
C ARG A 81 -15.34 36.16 2.27
N GLN A 82 -15.73 35.34 3.28
CA GLN A 82 -15.59 33.90 3.21
C GLN A 82 -16.31 33.33 1.98
N ILE A 83 -17.56 33.71 1.75
CA ILE A 83 -18.36 33.26 0.61
C ILE A 83 -17.72 33.68 -0.71
N LEU A 84 -17.28 34.95 -0.83
CA LEU A 84 -16.67 35.47 -2.06
C LEU A 84 -15.33 34.80 -2.37
N ILE A 85 -14.44 34.68 -1.40
CA ILE A 85 -13.12 34.05 -1.57
C ILE A 85 -13.28 32.57 -1.92
N HIS A 86 -14.14 31.84 -1.19
CA HIS A 86 -14.35 30.42 -1.45
C HIS A 86 -15.06 30.19 -2.79
N GLY A 87 -16.01 31.04 -3.16
CA GLY A 87 -16.65 31.02 -4.48
C GLY A 87 -15.68 31.27 -5.61
N GLY A 88 -14.70 32.16 -5.46
CA GLY A 88 -13.61 32.36 -6.40
C GLY A 88 -12.74 31.12 -6.60
N ILE A 89 -12.38 30.43 -5.50
CA ILE A 89 -11.61 29.19 -5.56
C ILE A 89 -12.41 28.07 -6.25
N LEU A 90 -13.71 27.96 -5.96
CA LEU A 90 -14.60 27.02 -6.65
C LEU A 90 -14.59 27.27 -8.18
N LEU A 91 -14.70 28.52 -8.62
CA LEU A 91 -14.66 28.86 -10.05
C LEU A 91 -13.31 28.51 -10.69
N ILE A 92 -12.21 28.84 -10.03
CA ILE A 92 -10.87 28.53 -10.54
C ILE A 92 -10.67 27.01 -10.65
N SER A 93 -11.24 26.23 -9.73
CA SER A 93 -11.07 24.77 -9.72
C SER A 93 -11.67 24.08 -10.96
N PHE A 94 -12.61 24.69 -11.66
CA PHE A 94 -13.12 24.17 -12.94
C PHE A 94 -12.06 24.12 -14.05
N LEU A 95 -10.98 24.91 -13.96
CA LEU A 95 -9.87 24.87 -14.91
C LEU A 95 -9.10 23.53 -14.89
N ALA A 96 -9.23 22.77 -13.81
CA ALA A 96 -8.60 21.45 -13.66
C ALA A 96 -9.54 20.28 -14.07
N LEU A 97 -10.67 20.57 -14.69
CA LEU A 97 -11.60 19.58 -15.23
C LEU A 97 -11.58 19.56 -16.77
N PRO A 98 -11.79 18.40 -17.41
CA PRO A 98 -11.94 17.06 -16.82
C PRO A 98 -10.63 16.55 -16.21
N LEU A 99 -10.76 15.66 -15.19
CA LEU A 99 -9.59 15.07 -14.56
C LEU A 99 -8.75 14.27 -15.56
N ALA A 100 -7.48 14.61 -15.69
CA ALA A 100 -6.54 13.91 -16.56
C ALA A 100 -5.13 13.95 -15.98
N LEU A 101 -4.35 12.92 -16.28
CA LEU A 101 -2.90 13.01 -16.12
C LEU A 101 -2.39 13.93 -17.25
N PRO A 102 -1.38 14.76 -17.00
CA PRO A 102 -0.78 15.57 -18.05
C PRO A 102 -0.21 14.70 -19.19
N ASP A 103 -0.32 15.18 -20.43
CA ASP A 103 0.17 14.45 -21.60
C ASP A 103 1.72 14.34 -21.59
N ASN A 104 2.24 13.22 -22.11
CA ASN A 104 3.69 12.97 -22.27
C ASN A 104 4.52 12.96 -20.98
N ILE A 105 3.92 12.61 -19.84
CA ILE A 105 4.65 12.46 -18.59
C ILE A 105 5.26 11.05 -18.51
N ALA A 106 6.60 10.99 -18.53
CA ALA A 106 7.34 9.76 -18.22
C ALA A 106 7.95 9.87 -16.81
N PRO A 107 7.87 8.80 -16.00
CA PRO A 107 8.57 8.77 -14.72
C PRO A 107 10.09 8.78 -14.93
N PRO A 108 10.87 9.31 -13.98
CA PRO A 108 12.32 9.23 -14.03
C PRO A 108 12.77 7.78 -13.90
N THR A 109 13.80 7.40 -14.66
CA THR A 109 14.37 6.04 -14.65
C THR A 109 15.63 5.91 -13.79
N GLU A 110 16.31 7.03 -13.53
CA GLU A 110 17.60 7.05 -12.80
C GLU A 110 17.47 7.57 -11.36
N THR A 111 16.32 8.16 -11.01
CA THR A 111 16.10 8.75 -9.69
C THR A 111 14.80 8.26 -9.08
N ASP A 112 14.70 8.36 -7.75
CA ASP A 112 13.47 8.02 -7.01
C ASP A 112 12.27 8.82 -7.54
N PRO A 113 11.18 8.17 -7.97
CA PRO A 113 10.05 8.84 -8.59
C PRO A 113 9.09 9.52 -7.61
N THR A 114 9.36 9.50 -6.30
CA THR A 114 8.44 10.00 -5.26
C THR A 114 8.07 11.47 -5.46
N PHE A 115 9.05 12.35 -5.70
CA PHE A 115 8.79 13.77 -5.93
C PHE A 115 8.10 14.04 -7.26
N TRP A 116 8.46 13.30 -8.31
CA TRP A 116 7.80 13.37 -9.60
C TRP A 116 6.31 12.97 -9.49
N LEU A 117 6.02 11.90 -8.76
CA LEU A 117 4.65 11.44 -8.52
C LEU A 117 3.83 12.48 -7.74
N PHE A 118 4.42 13.04 -6.67
CA PHE A 118 3.77 14.09 -5.88
C PHE A 118 3.43 15.32 -6.74
N TRP A 119 4.36 15.75 -7.59
CA TRP A 119 4.15 16.88 -8.50
C TRP A 119 3.08 16.57 -9.57
N THR A 120 3.10 15.38 -10.13
CA THR A 120 2.11 14.92 -11.11
C THR A 120 0.70 14.95 -10.53
N LEU A 121 0.52 14.47 -9.30
CA LEU A 121 -0.76 14.55 -8.59
C LEU A 121 -1.17 16.00 -8.30
N LEU A 122 -0.22 16.86 -7.93
CA LEU A 122 -0.50 18.26 -7.65
C LEU A 122 -1.06 18.98 -8.88
N VAL A 123 -0.48 18.72 -10.04
CA VAL A 123 -0.94 19.31 -11.32
C VAL A 123 -2.27 18.71 -11.77
N ALA A 124 -2.42 17.38 -11.66
CA ALA A 124 -3.59 16.66 -12.16
C ALA A 124 -4.87 16.91 -11.34
N ILE A 125 -4.74 16.91 -10.01
CA ILE A 125 -5.91 16.94 -9.09
C ILE A 125 -5.76 17.89 -7.90
N GLY A 126 -4.64 18.56 -7.75
CA GLY A 126 -4.36 19.36 -6.55
C GLY A 126 -5.46 20.35 -6.23
N LEU A 127 -5.95 21.08 -7.23
CA LEU A 127 -6.96 22.13 -7.03
C LEU A 127 -8.37 21.58 -6.74
N PRO A 128 -8.94 20.62 -7.52
CA PRO A 128 -10.20 19.99 -7.16
C PRO A 128 -10.17 19.28 -5.81
N PHE A 129 -9.07 18.56 -5.52
CA PHE A 129 -8.92 17.86 -4.24
C PHE A 129 -8.82 18.85 -3.06
N PHE A 130 -8.16 19.99 -3.25
CA PHE A 130 -8.11 21.06 -2.26
C PHE A 130 -9.52 21.57 -1.92
N VAL A 131 -10.35 21.87 -2.93
CA VAL A 131 -11.72 22.31 -2.71
C VAL A 131 -12.53 21.28 -1.92
N VAL A 132 -12.47 20.02 -2.33
CA VAL A 132 -13.15 18.93 -1.62
C VAL A 132 -12.67 18.85 -0.17
N SER A 133 -11.36 18.98 0.08
CA SER A 133 -10.75 18.93 1.40
C SER A 133 -11.20 20.07 2.32
N THR A 134 -11.47 21.27 1.77
CA THR A 134 -11.92 22.42 2.57
C THR A 134 -13.37 22.31 3.05
N THR A 135 -14.17 21.48 2.36
CA THR A 135 -15.63 21.46 2.53
C THR A 135 -16.05 21.07 3.95
N ALA A 136 -15.44 20.01 4.51
CA ALA A 136 -15.85 19.52 5.84
C ALA A 136 -15.70 20.56 6.95
N PRO A 137 -14.51 21.18 7.19
CA PRO A 137 -14.34 22.16 8.25
C PRO A 137 -15.10 23.46 7.97
N LEU A 138 -15.20 23.88 6.71
CA LEU A 138 -15.85 25.14 6.36
C LEU A 138 -17.38 25.05 6.52
N MET A 139 -18.00 23.97 6.02
CA MET A 139 -19.45 23.77 6.14
C MET A 139 -19.90 23.60 7.58
N GLN A 140 -19.13 22.89 8.41
CA GLN A 140 -19.42 22.78 9.85
C GLN A 140 -19.37 24.16 10.53
N LYS A 141 -18.38 24.99 10.18
CA LYS A 141 -18.29 26.35 10.71
C LYS A 141 -19.44 27.25 10.22
N TRP A 142 -19.81 27.14 8.95
CA TRP A 142 -20.95 27.87 8.39
C TRP A 142 -22.26 27.45 9.04
N PHE A 143 -22.47 26.14 9.24
CA PHE A 143 -23.64 25.61 9.93
C PHE A 143 -23.75 26.15 11.37
N ALA A 144 -22.65 26.17 12.11
CA ALA A 144 -22.60 26.74 13.46
C ALA A 144 -23.02 28.22 13.50
N ASN A 145 -22.81 28.97 12.41
CA ASN A 145 -23.12 30.39 12.30
C ASN A 145 -24.54 30.69 11.74
N VAL A 146 -25.31 29.69 11.30
CA VAL A 146 -26.68 29.91 10.79
C VAL A 146 -27.68 30.18 11.90
N GLY A 147 -27.33 29.99 13.19
CA GLY A 147 -28.19 30.28 14.35
C GLY A 147 -29.34 29.28 14.58
N HIS A 148 -29.13 28.03 14.14
CA HIS A 148 -30.07 26.94 14.37
C HIS A 148 -29.93 26.36 15.79
N HIS A 149 -31.01 25.88 16.41
CA HIS A 149 -30.99 25.36 17.80
C HIS A 149 -30.05 24.14 17.98
N THR A 150 -29.77 23.34 16.90
CA THR A 150 -28.79 22.24 16.91
C THR A 150 -27.39 22.65 16.46
N SER A 151 -27.16 23.91 16.12
CA SER A 151 -25.87 24.40 15.65
C SER A 151 -24.78 24.43 16.75
N HIS A 152 -25.19 24.29 18.03
CA HIS A 152 -24.26 24.22 19.14
C HIS A 152 -23.40 22.94 19.18
N ASP A 153 -23.84 21.86 18.52
CA ASP A 153 -23.10 20.61 18.43
C ASP A 153 -23.13 20.05 16.99
N PRO A 154 -22.27 20.54 16.08
CA PRO A 154 -22.23 20.13 14.67
C PRO A 154 -21.59 18.74 14.46
N TYR A 155 -21.18 18.04 15.51
CA TYR A 155 -20.47 16.74 15.40
C TYR A 155 -21.30 15.64 14.70
N TYR A 156 -22.64 15.71 14.76
CA TYR A 156 -23.48 14.74 14.00
C TYR A 156 -23.33 14.90 12.46
N LEU A 157 -22.99 16.11 11.97
CA LEU A 157 -22.69 16.31 10.56
C LEU A 157 -21.39 15.60 10.13
N TYR A 158 -20.48 15.41 11.06
CA TYR A 158 -19.28 14.61 10.82
C TYR A 158 -19.59 13.13 10.56
N ALA A 159 -20.68 12.62 11.13
CA ALA A 159 -21.16 11.26 10.83
C ALA A 159 -21.56 11.10 9.35
N ALA A 160 -22.23 12.10 8.76
CA ALA A 160 -22.60 12.08 7.33
C ALA A 160 -21.35 12.05 6.43
N SER A 161 -20.33 12.83 6.76
CA SER A 161 -19.03 12.83 6.06
C SER A 161 -18.37 11.43 6.13
N ASN A 162 -18.28 10.87 7.34
CA ASN A 162 -17.64 9.55 7.55
C ASN A 162 -18.37 8.41 6.84
N VAL A 163 -19.71 8.43 6.87
CA VAL A 163 -20.54 7.45 6.14
C VAL A 163 -20.30 7.58 4.63
N GLY A 164 -20.25 8.81 4.09
CA GLY A 164 -19.93 9.06 2.70
C GLY A 164 -18.55 8.52 2.30
N SER A 165 -17.54 8.75 3.13
CA SER A 165 -16.19 8.22 2.95
C SER A 165 -16.16 6.70 2.92
N LEU A 166 -16.83 6.07 3.88
CA LEU A 166 -16.83 4.61 4.03
C LEU A 166 -17.55 3.91 2.88
N ILE A 167 -18.74 4.42 2.50
CA ILE A 167 -19.51 3.90 1.37
C ILE A 167 -18.71 4.06 0.07
N ALA A 168 -18.12 5.23 -0.18
CA ALA A 168 -17.34 5.50 -1.37
C ALA A 168 -16.14 4.54 -1.48
N LEU A 169 -15.38 4.38 -0.40
CA LEU A 169 -14.20 3.54 -0.36
C LEU A 169 -14.53 2.06 -0.58
N LEU A 170 -15.57 1.55 0.09
CA LEU A 170 -16.00 0.16 -0.05
C LEU A 170 -16.69 -0.11 -1.39
N SER A 171 -17.43 0.85 -1.93
CA SER A 171 -18.07 0.68 -3.25
C SER A 171 -17.07 0.61 -4.38
N TYR A 172 -15.86 1.13 -4.22
CA TYR A 172 -14.87 1.19 -5.29
C TYR A 172 -14.50 -0.20 -5.82
N PRO A 173 -13.94 -1.13 -5.03
CA PRO A 173 -13.53 -2.45 -5.51
C PRO A 173 -14.70 -3.37 -5.89
N PHE A 174 -15.90 -3.17 -5.29
CA PHE A 174 -17.03 -4.09 -5.48
C PHE A 174 -18.06 -3.60 -6.50
N LEU A 175 -18.19 -2.28 -6.69
CA LEU A 175 -19.22 -1.70 -7.56
C LEU A 175 -18.62 -0.86 -8.70
N LEU A 176 -17.68 0.05 -8.41
CA LEU A 176 -17.18 0.97 -9.43
C LEU A 176 -16.19 0.28 -10.36
N GLU A 177 -15.13 -0.30 -9.81
CA GLU A 177 -14.08 -0.96 -10.60
C GLU A 177 -14.61 -2.09 -11.49
N PRO A 178 -15.49 -3.01 -11.02
CA PRO A 178 -15.95 -4.11 -11.84
C PRO A 178 -16.92 -3.74 -12.96
N ASN A 179 -17.53 -2.54 -12.90
CA ASN A 179 -18.61 -2.19 -13.82
C ASN A 179 -18.30 -0.98 -14.72
N ILE A 180 -17.42 -0.08 -14.29
CA ILE A 180 -17.24 1.24 -14.90
C ILE A 180 -15.77 1.44 -15.29
N GLY A 181 -15.49 1.82 -16.55
CA GLY A 181 -14.15 2.16 -17.02
C GLY A 181 -13.61 3.45 -16.40
N LEU A 182 -12.28 3.63 -16.40
CA LEU A 182 -11.63 4.80 -15.80
C LEU A 182 -12.07 6.13 -16.45
N ALA A 183 -12.29 6.13 -17.77
CA ALA A 183 -12.80 7.31 -18.48
C ALA A 183 -14.19 7.72 -18.00
N GLU A 184 -15.10 6.74 -17.84
CA GLU A 184 -16.43 6.99 -17.32
C GLU A 184 -16.40 7.43 -15.84
N GLN A 185 -15.53 6.80 -15.02
CA GLN A 185 -15.34 7.19 -13.62
C GLN A 185 -14.90 8.65 -13.49
N LYS A 186 -13.98 9.13 -14.32
CA LYS A 186 -13.56 10.54 -14.36
C LYS A 186 -14.73 11.47 -14.69
N ASN A 187 -15.57 11.10 -15.65
CA ASN A 187 -16.73 11.88 -16.05
C ASN A 187 -17.79 11.92 -14.92
N TYR A 188 -18.13 10.79 -14.32
CA TYR A 188 -19.06 10.74 -13.18
C TYR A 188 -18.56 11.53 -11.99
N TRP A 189 -17.24 11.46 -11.72
CA TRP A 189 -16.63 12.26 -10.67
C TRP A 189 -16.77 13.76 -10.95
N SER A 190 -16.55 14.18 -12.20
CA SER A 190 -16.70 15.60 -12.63
C SER A 190 -18.13 16.10 -12.49
N VAL A 191 -19.13 15.26 -12.81
CA VAL A 191 -20.55 15.56 -12.59
C VAL A 191 -20.86 15.66 -11.09
N GLY A 192 -20.36 14.73 -10.29
CA GLY A 192 -20.48 14.78 -8.82
C GLY A 192 -19.83 16.02 -8.21
N TYR A 193 -18.70 16.48 -8.78
CA TYR A 193 -18.03 17.70 -8.36
C TYR A 193 -18.87 18.95 -8.68
N LEU A 194 -19.50 19.02 -9.85
CA LEU A 194 -20.45 20.08 -10.18
C LEU A 194 -21.62 20.10 -9.19
N LEU A 195 -22.19 18.93 -8.85
CA LEU A 195 -23.23 18.82 -7.83
C LEU A 195 -22.74 19.35 -6.46
N LEU A 196 -21.53 19.00 -6.06
CA LEU A 196 -20.92 19.53 -4.82
C LEU A 196 -20.83 21.06 -4.84
N CYS A 197 -20.38 21.66 -5.95
CA CYS A 197 -20.30 23.11 -6.08
C CYS A 197 -21.68 23.77 -5.95
N LEU A 198 -22.72 23.18 -6.53
CA LEU A 198 -24.10 23.66 -6.39
C LEU A 198 -24.59 23.55 -4.93
N LEU A 199 -24.29 22.46 -4.23
CA LEU A 199 -24.63 22.28 -2.83
C LEU A 199 -23.90 23.29 -1.93
N ILE A 200 -22.61 23.54 -2.16
CA ILE A 200 -21.84 24.57 -1.45
C ILE A 200 -22.44 25.97 -1.71
N ALA A 201 -22.80 26.29 -2.94
CA ALA A 201 -23.45 27.55 -3.29
C ALA A 201 -24.79 27.70 -2.58
N ALA A 202 -25.60 26.63 -2.46
CA ALA A 202 -26.84 26.64 -1.71
C ALA A 202 -26.60 26.87 -0.19
N CYS A 203 -25.58 26.21 0.40
CA CYS A 203 -25.19 26.47 1.79
C CYS A 203 -24.75 27.92 1.99
N ALA A 204 -23.96 28.47 1.08
CA ALA A 204 -23.52 29.87 1.10
C ALA A 204 -24.70 30.85 1.00
N PHE A 205 -25.67 30.56 0.14
CA PHE A 205 -26.90 31.38 0.02
C PHE A 205 -27.73 31.37 1.31
N VAL A 206 -27.87 30.21 1.95
CA VAL A 206 -28.57 30.10 3.26
C VAL A 206 -27.83 30.91 4.33
N LEU A 207 -26.49 30.79 4.40
CA LEU A 207 -25.68 31.55 5.34
C LEU A 207 -25.83 33.07 5.09
N TRP A 208 -25.78 33.51 3.83
CA TRP A 208 -25.97 34.92 3.46
C TRP A 208 -27.31 35.47 3.96
N LYS A 209 -28.40 34.69 3.73
CA LYS A 209 -29.75 35.11 4.14
C LYS A 209 -29.98 35.11 5.64
N SER A 210 -29.26 34.27 6.40
CA SER A 210 -29.40 34.19 7.86
C SER A 210 -28.85 35.42 8.57
N GLN A 211 -27.84 36.09 8.02
CA GLN A 211 -27.20 37.28 8.61
C GLN A 211 -28.09 38.53 8.68
N GLN A 212 -29.12 38.63 7.85
CA GLN A 212 -30.04 39.75 7.86
C GLN A 212 -30.95 39.77 9.10
N LYS A 213 -30.85 38.75 10.00
CA LYS A 213 -31.77 38.57 11.13
C LYS A 213 -31.13 38.57 12.53
N THR A 214 -29.82 38.63 12.66
CA THR A 214 -29.14 38.47 13.96
C THR A 214 -28.41 39.74 14.35
N GLU A 215 -29.04 40.59 15.14
CA GLU A 215 -28.37 41.54 16.00
C GLU A 215 -27.64 40.77 17.13
N ILE A 216 -26.41 41.04 17.27
CA ILE A 216 -25.36 40.74 18.22
C ILE A 216 -25.88 40.27 19.58
N ALA A 217 -25.77 38.98 19.88
CA ALA A 217 -25.64 38.51 21.24
C ALA A 217 -24.14 38.56 21.64
N GLU A 218 -23.78 39.42 22.56
CA GLU A 218 -22.45 39.50 23.12
C GLU A 218 -22.02 38.11 23.67
N PRO A 219 -20.79 37.67 23.40
CA PRO A 219 -20.31 36.44 24.02
C PRO A 219 -20.09 36.69 25.52
N SER A 220 -20.85 35.99 26.35
CA SER A 220 -20.56 35.91 27.78
C SER A 220 -19.10 35.48 27.94
N ALA A 221 -18.34 36.30 28.68
CA ALA A 221 -16.94 36.10 29.00
C ALA A 221 -16.77 34.93 29.98
N ILE A 222 -16.87 33.72 29.45
CA ILE A 222 -16.34 32.53 30.12
C ILE A 222 -14.84 32.57 29.89
N VAL A 223 -14.05 32.71 30.95
CA VAL A 223 -12.59 32.59 30.92
C VAL A 223 -12.26 31.18 30.48
N ASP A 224 -11.90 31.05 29.21
CA ASP A 224 -11.56 29.78 28.60
C ASP A 224 -10.12 29.42 28.99
N PRO A 225 -9.86 28.24 29.57
CA PRO A 225 -8.50 27.85 29.86
C PRO A 225 -7.74 27.74 28.54
N THR A 226 -6.66 28.52 28.44
CA THR A 226 -5.76 28.46 27.27
C THR A 226 -5.34 27.01 27.02
N LEU A 227 -5.48 26.54 25.77
CA LEU A 227 -5.06 25.18 25.38
C LEU A 227 -3.59 24.97 25.73
N SER A 228 -3.33 24.08 26.68
CA SER A 228 -1.97 23.76 27.09
C SER A 228 -1.19 23.19 25.88
N PRO A 229 0.09 23.59 25.65
CA PRO A 229 0.96 22.99 24.64
C PRO A 229 1.08 21.46 24.80
N TYR A 230 1.04 20.99 26.05
CA TYR A 230 1.01 19.53 26.32
C TYR A 230 -0.22 18.83 25.74
N THR A 231 -1.41 19.44 25.85
CA THR A 231 -2.64 18.89 25.26
C THR A 231 -2.54 18.82 23.73
N GLN A 232 -1.99 19.88 23.11
CA GLN A 232 -1.80 19.93 21.64
C GLN A 232 -0.79 18.87 21.17
N LEU A 233 0.33 18.72 21.87
CA LEU A 233 1.31 17.67 21.57
C LEU A 233 0.73 16.27 21.74
N HIS A 234 -0.13 16.08 22.74
CA HIS A 234 -0.80 14.81 22.97
C HIS A 234 -1.81 14.48 21.85
N TRP A 235 -2.58 15.46 21.36
CA TRP A 235 -3.44 15.28 20.18
C TRP A 235 -2.62 14.94 18.93
N LEU A 236 -1.48 15.63 18.75
CA LEU A 236 -0.57 15.36 17.64
C LEU A 236 -0.07 13.90 17.68
N ALA A 237 0.40 13.43 18.84
CA ALA A 237 0.86 12.06 18.99
C ALA A 237 -0.26 11.02 18.74
N LEU A 238 -1.46 11.27 19.31
CA LEU A 238 -2.62 10.39 19.17
C LEU A 238 -3.17 10.29 17.72
N ALA A 239 -2.90 11.29 16.87
CA ALA A 239 -3.27 11.26 15.46
C ALA A 239 -2.11 10.83 14.54
N PHE A 240 -0.85 11.17 14.89
CA PHE A 240 0.35 10.77 14.15
C PHE A 240 0.54 9.25 14.15
N VAL A 241 0.50 8.61 15.32
CA VAL A 241 0.77 7.17 15.46
C VAL A 241 -0.20 6.32 14.63
N PRO A 242 -1.53 6.51 14.70
CA PRO A 242 -2.47 5.77 13.85
C PRO A 242 -2.26 5.98 12.35
N SER A 243 -1.93 7.22 11.92
CA SER A 243 -1.68 7.53 10.51
C SER A 243 -0.41 6.85 10.00
N SER A 244 0.68 6.93 10.76
CA SER A 244 1.92 6.23 10.44
C SER A 244 1.73 4.71 10.48
N LEU A 245 0.99 4.18 11.45
CA LEU A 245 0.68 2.76 11.56
C LEU A 245 -0.14 2.25 10.37
N LEU A 246 -1.08 3.05 9.85
CA LEU A 246 -1.84 2.74 8.64
C LEU A 246 -0.93 2.49 7.43
N LEU A 247 0.01 3.40 7.17
CA LEU A 247 0.91 3.30 6.03
C LEU A 247 1.98 2.23 6.23
N GLY A 248 2.52 2.09 7.44
CA GLY A 248 3.45 1.04 7.80
C GLY A 248 2.85 -0.36 7.66
N LEU A 249 1.62 -0.56 8.14
CA LEU A 249 0.88 -1.81 7.96
C LEU A 249 0.58 -2.08 6.49
N THR A 250 0.13 -1.06 5.73
CA THR A 250 -0.17 -1.21 4.30
C THR A 250 1.06 -1.67 3.53
N ASN A 251 2.22 -1.06 3.83
CA ASN A 251 3.48 -1.44 3.24
C ASN A 251 3.86 -2.88 3.61
N PHE A 252 3.78 -3.23 4.89
CA PHE A 252 4.08 -4.57 5.39
C PHE A 252 3.18 -5.64 4.75
N ILE A 253 1.86 -5.43 4.73
CA ILE A 253 0.93 -6.39 4.11
C ILE A 253 1.23 -6.57 2.62
N SER A 254 1.49 -5.49 1.91
CA SER A 254 1.70 -5.54 0.46
C SER A 254 3.04 -6.15 0.05
N THR A 255 4.07 -6.05 0.93
CA THR A 255 5.40 -6.65 0.68
C THR A 255 5.52 -8.06 1.20
N ASP A 256 5.01 -8.34 2.40
CA ASP A 256 5.35 -9.55 3.14
C ASP A 256 4.21 -10.59 3.20
N ILE A 257 2.94 -10.17 3.05
CA ILE A 257 1.78 -11.07 3.19
C ILE A 257 1.11 -11.35 1.85
N ALA A 258 0.61 -10.31 1.17
CA ALA A 258 -0.15 -10.46 -0.08
C ALA A 258 -0.06 -9.20 -0.94
N SER A 259 0.64 -9.31 -2.06
CA SER A 259 0.77 -8.21 -3.03
C SER A 259 -0.44 -8.16 -3.96
N VAL A 260 -1.61 -7.83 -3.42
CA VAL A 260 -2.86 -7.71 -4.18
C VAL A 260 -3.19 -6.24 -4.40
N PRO A 261 -3.44 -5.80 -5.63
CA PRO A 261 -3.88 -4.44 -5.89
C PRO A 261 -5.14 -4.09 -5.09
N LEU A 262 -5.24 -2.86 -4.62
CA LEU A 262 -6.33 -2.34 -3.78
C LEU A 262 -6.44 -2.96 -2.36
N LEU A 263 -5.53 -3.83 -1.93
CA LEU A 263 -5.57 -4.41 -0.58
C LEU A 263 -5.47 -3.33 0.52
N TRP A 264 -4.81 -2.20 0.23
CA TRP A 264 -4.70 -1.04 1.11
C TRP A 264 -6.07 -0.41 1.49
N ILE A 265 -7.13 -0.69 0.73
CA ILE A 265 -8.49 -0.23 1.06
C ILE A 265 -8.95 -0.80 2.40
N ILE A 266 -8.54 -2.00 2.76
CA ILE A 266 -8.95 -2.65 4.01
C ILE A 266 -8.41 -1.92 5.25
N PRO A 267 -7.09 -1.69 5.40
CA PRO A 267 -6.56 -0.89 6.50
C PRO A 267 -7.15 0.52 6.56
N LEU A 268 -7.32 1.20 5.42
CA LEU A 268 -7.93 2.53 5.37
C LEU A 268 -9.40 2.51 5.80
N THR A 269 -10.16 1.47 5.42
CA THR A 269 -11.55 1.27 5.89
C THR A 269 -11.60 1.12 7.41
N LEU A 270 -10.73 0.31 7.99
CA LEU A 270 -10.66 0.12 9.45
C LEU A 270 -10.25 1.41 10.16
N TYR A 271 -9.33 2.18 9.59
CA TYR A 271 -8.95 3.50 10.08
C TYR A 271 -10.13 4.48 10.12
N LEU A 272 -10.90 4.57 9.03
CA LEU A 272 -12.10 5.41 8.97
C LEU A 272 -13.21 4.91 9.91
N LEU A 273 -13.40 3.59 9.96
CA LEU A 273 -14.38 2.97 10.85
C LEU A 273 -14.08 3.30 12.32
N SER A 274 -12.82 3.34 12.71
CA SER A 274 -12.44 3.73 14.06
C SER A 274 -12.91 5.14 14.42
N PHE A 275 -12.80 6.12 13.50
CA PHE A 275 -13.34 7.47 13.70
C PHE A 275 -14.87 7.44 13.83
N VAL A 276 -15.57 6.68 12.98
CA VAL A 276 -17.03 6.54 13.08
C VAL A 276 -17.43 6.04 14.47
N ILE A 277 -16.75 5.02 14.99
CA ILE A 277 -17.07 4.42 16.27
C ILE A 277 -16.73 5.36 17.43
N VAL A 278 -15.53 5.95 17.47
CA VAL A 278 -15.09 6.76 18.61
C VAL A 278 -15.79 8.11 18.71
N PHE A 279 -16.30 8.65 17.59
CA PHE A 279 -17.13 9.88 17.62
C PHE A 279 -18.62 9.62 17.67
N SER A 280 -19.05 8.34 17.78
CA SER A 280 -20.45 7.94 17.97
C SER A 280 -20.86 7.96 19.45
N LYS A 281 -22.16 7.74 19.69
CA LYS A 281 -22.72 7.55 21.05
C LYS A 281 -22.18 6.31 21.77
N TRP A 282 -21.54 5.39 21.05
CA TRP A 282 -21.02 4.13 21.62
C TRP A 282 -19.61 4.27 22.20
N HIS A 283 -19.00 5.43 22.09
CA HIS A 283 -17.63 5.67 22.57
C HIS A 283 -17.39 5.21 24.01
N ASP A 284 -18.24 5.67 24.94
CA ASP A 284 -18.06 5.40 26.38
C ASP A 284 -18.20 3.92 26.74
N SER A 285 -18.95 3.16 25.93
CA SER A 285 -19.15 1.72 26.10
C SER A 285 -18.02 0.91 25.46
N ILE A 286 -17.57 1.29 24.26
CA ILE A 286 -16.62 0.51 23.44
C ILE A 286 -15.17 0.77 23.86
N HIS A 287 -14.79 2.03 24.10
CA HIS A 287 -13.41 2.40 24.38
C HIS A 287 -12.77 1.63 25.55
N PRO A 288 -13.42 1.42 26.72
CA PRO A 288 -12.85 0.62 27.80
C PRO A 288 -12.54 -0.82 27.41
N TRP A 289 -13.36 -1.42 26.52
CA TRP A 289 -13.13 -2.76 25.99
C TRP A 289 -11.94 -2.79 25.06
N MET A 290 -11.80 -1.80 24.18
CA MET A 290 -10.63 -1.70 23.28
C MET A 290 -9.33 -1.58 24.06
N VAL A 291 -9.33 -0.77 25.12
CA VAL A 291 -8.17 -0.63 26.03
C VAL A 291 -7.82 -1.97 26.71
N LYS A 292 -8.81 -2.76 27.12
CA LYS A 292 -8.57 -4.09 27.75
C LYS A 292 -8.09 -5.12 26.73
N LEU A 293 -8.71 -5.17 25.55
CA LEU A 293 -8.41 -6.16 24.51
C LEU A 293 -7.06 -5.93 23.82
N GLN A 294 -6.63 -4.68 23.70
CA GLN A 294 -5.38 -4.35 23.00
C GLN A 294 -4.18 -5.18 23.47
N PRO A 295 -3.77 -5.22 24.76
CA PRO A 295 -2.63 -6.03 25.16
C PRO A 295 -2.90 -7.54 25.13
N VAL A 296 -4.16 -7.96 25.28
CA VAL A 296 -4.54 -9.39 25.20
C VAL A 296 -4.30 -9.96 23.81
N VAL A 297 -4.55 -9.15 22.77
CA VAL A 297 -4.36 -9.56 21.37
C VAL A 297 -2.94 -9.25 20.89
N LEU A 298 -2.42 -8.04 21.18
CA LEU A 298 -1.11 -7.62 20.66
C LEU A 298 0.06 -8.44 21.20
N LEU A 299 0.07 -8.77 22.49
CA LEU A 299 1.22 -9.45 23.07
C LEU A 299 1.41 -10.89 22.53
N PRO A 300 0.39 -11.77 22.48
CA PRO A 300 0.52 -13.08 21.85
C PRO A 300 0.82 -12.98 20.36
N PHE A 301 0.17 -12.03 19.66
CA PHE A 301 0.39 -11.79 18.24
C PHE A 301 1.85 -11.42 17.94
N ILE A 302 2.42 -10.45 18.68
CA ILE A 302 3.82 -10.03 18.50
C ILE A 302 4.78 -11.18 18.82
N ALA A 303 4.55 -11.89 19.93
CA ALA A 303 5.38 -13.04 20.29
C ALA A 303 5.36 -14.14 19.22
N TYR A 304 4.24 -14.29 18.52
CA TYR A 304 4.06 -15.31 17.48
C TYR A 304 4.57 -14.86 16.10
N SER A 305 4.08 -13.73 15.57
CA SER A 305 4.30 -13.29 14.18
C SER A 305 5.75 -12.97 13.87
N PHE A 306 6.52 -12.52 14.87
CA PHE A 306 7.93 -12.20 14.67
C PHE A 306 8.87 -13.40 14.97
N ILE A 307 8.38 -14.48 15.60
CA ILE A 307 9.19 -15.68 15.85
C ILE A 307 9.13 -16.65 14.67
N ASN A 308 7.95 -16.88 14.08
CA ASN A 308 7.78 -17.87 13.01
C ASN A 308 6.67 -17.48 12.01
N PRO A 309 6.95 -16.58 11.06
CA PRO A 309 5.94 -16.10 10.12
C PRO A 309 5.39 -17.17 9.16
N ALA A 310 6.04 -18.35 9.06
CA ALA A 310 5.67 -19.39 8.08
C ALA A 310 4.63 -20.40 8.55
N VAL A 311 4.19 -20.38 9.81
CA VAL A 311 3.34 -21.44 10.40
C VAL A 311 1.85 -21.18 10.22
N LEU A 312 1.41 -19.90 10.10
CA LEU A 312 -0.01 -19.60 9.93
C LEU A 312 -0.42 -19.60 8.45
N PRO A 313 -1.66 -20.02 8.16
CA PRO A 313 -2.26 -19.71 6.88
C PRO A 313 -2.27 -18.19 6.66
N TYR A 314 -1.88 -17.73 5.47
CA TYR A 314 -1.72 -16.30 5.14
C TYR A 314 -2.95 -15.44 5.49
N TRP A 315 -4.17 -15.96 5.29
CA TRP A 315 -5.41 -15.25 5.60
C TRP A 315 -5.57 -15.00 7.11
N LEU A 316 -5.12 -15.94 7.95
CA LEU A 316 -5.18 -15.79 9.40
C LEU A 316 -4.13 -14.78 9.88
N ASP A 317 -2.92 -14.83 9.32
CA ASP A 317 -1.86 -13.86 9.58
C ASP A 317 -2.31 -12.45 9.21
N LEU A 318 -2.88 -12.26 8.01
CA LEU A 318 -3.49 -11.00 7.57
C LEU A 318 -4.57 -10.52 8.55
N CYS A 319 -5.49 -11.39 8.97
CA CYS A 319 -6.55 -11.03 9.91
C CYS A 319 -6.00 -10.60 11.28
N LEU A 320 -4.94 -11.23 11.76
CA LEU A 320 -4.30 -10.87 13.03
C LEU A 320 -3.60 -9.52 12.95
N HIS A 321 -2.89 -9.23 11.85
CA HIS A 321 -2.29 -7.92 11.60
C HIS A 321 -3.35 -6.81 11.53
N LEU A 322 -4.46 -7.04 10.81
CA LEU A 322 -5.58 -6.10 10.72
C LEU A 322 -6.27 -5.87 12.07
N LEU A 323 -6.46 -6.94 12.86
CA LEU A 323 -7.04 -6.84 14.21
C LEU A 323 -6.12 -6.08 15.17
N ALA A 324 -4.82 -6.37 15.14
CA ALA A 324 -3.81 -5.67 15.94
C ALA A 324 -3.79 -4.17 15.61
N PHE A 325 -3.80 -3.84 14.33
CA PHE A 325 -3.93 -2.47 13.83
C PHE A 325 -5.19 -1.80 14.33
N PHE A 326 -6.35 -2.44 14.13
CA PHE A 326 -7.64 -1.87 14.50
C PHE A 326 -7.72 -1.57 15.99
N LEU A 327 -7.24 -2.49 16.85
CA LEU A 327 -7.21 -2.27 18.30
C LEU A 327 -6.27 -1.13 18.69
N ALA A 328 -5.09 -1.03 18.05
CA ALA A 328 -4.15 0.06 18.29
C ALA A 328 -4.75 1.41 17.93
N VAL A 329 -5.35 1.53 16.75
CA VAL A 329 -6.00 2.74 16.24
C VAL A 329 -7.22 3.11 17.09
N MET A 330 -8.06 2.15 17.46
CA MET A 330 -9.23 2.37 18.33
C MET A 330 -8.86 2.93 19.69
N VAL A 331 -7.74 2.50 20.28
CA VAL A 331 -7.27 3.05 21.56
C VAL A 331 -6.76 4.49 21.39
N CYS A 332 -5.95 4.77 20.38
CA CYS A 332 -5.44 6.11 20.11
C CYS A 332 -6.57 7.11 19.78
N HIS A 333 -7.44 6.75 18.84
CA HIS A 333 -8.58 7.61 18.45
C HIS A 333 -9.60 7.76 19.59
N GLY A 334 -9.80 6.71 20.41
CA GLY A 334 -10.64 6.79 21.59
C GLY A 334 -10.12 7.78 22.63
N GLU A 335 -8.82 7.77 22.92
CA GLU A 335 -8.20 8.77 23.81
C GLU A 335 -8.24 10.16 23.19
N LEU A 336 -8.10 10.30 21.88
CA LEU A 336 -8.23 11.55 21.15
C LEU A 336 -9.66 12.12 21.27
N ALA A 337 -10.69 11.30 21.04
CA ALA A 337 -12.09 11.68 21.13
C ALA A 337 -12.48 12.08 22.56
N LYS A 338 -11.96 11.37 23.58
CA LYS A 338 -12.16 11.69 25.00
C LYS A 338 -11.59 13.07 25.39
N LYS A 339 -10.52 13.50 24.70
CA LYS A 339 -9.83 14.78 24.96
C LYS A 339 -10.23 15.89 23.99
N ARG A 340 -11.35 15.71 23.27
CA ARG A 340 -11.87 16.74 22.36
C ARG A 340 -12.15 18.04 23.10
N PRO A 341 -11.81 19.20 22.51
CA PRO A 341 -12.06 20.49 23.12
C PRO A 341 -13.51 20.95 22.95
N HIS A 342 -13.86 22.03 23.62
CA HIS A 342 -15.11 22.74 23.35
C HIS A 342 -15.18 23.25 21.91
N THR A 343 -16.38 23.41 21.34
CA THR A 343 -16.65 23.78 19.93
C THR A 343 -15.91 25.04 19.45
N ARG A 344 -15.53 25.94 20.35
CA ARG A 344 -14.72 27.14 20.03
C ARG A 344 -13.34 26.78 19.43
N HIS A 345 -12.69 25.71 19.91
CA HIS A 345 -11.38 25.24 19.44
C HIS A 345 -11.47 24.11 18.41
N LEU A 346 -12.66 23.88 17.84
CA LEU A 346 -12.94 22.81 16.90
C LEU A 346 -11.98 22.82 15.69
N THR A 347 -11.81 23.98 15.06
CA THR A 347 -10.95 24.13 13.89
C THR A 347 -9.47 23.92 14.21
N THR A 348 -9.02 24.33 15.40
CA THR A 348 -7.65 24.07 15.88
C THR A 348 -7.42 22.59 16.12
N PHE A 349 -8.39 21.90 16.69
CA PHE A 349 -8.33 20.46 16.93
C PHE A 349 -8.21 19.68 15.60
N TYR A 350 -9.06 19.95 14.63
CA TYR A 350 -9.00 19.32 13.31
C TYR A 350 -7.73 19.70 12.54
N LEU A 351 -7.23 20.91 12.69
CA LEU A 351 -5.98 21.34 12.09
C LEU A 351 -4.79 20.54 12.64
N ILE A 352 -4.72 20.33 13.95
CA ILE A 352 -3.67 19.51 14.59
C ILE A 352 -3.79 18.05 14.15
N MET A 353 -5.01 17.50 14.09
CA MET A 353 -5.23 16.13 13.63
C MET A 353 -4.79 15.93 12.17
N SER A 354 -5.15 16.83 11.26
CA SER A 354 -4.76 16.75 9.85
C SER A 354 -3.26 16.95 9.65
N PHE A 355 -2.65 17.85 10.41
CA PHE A 355 -1.20 18.05 10.44
C PHE A 355 -0.46 16.79 10.91
N ALA A 356 -0.93 16.20 12.01
CA ALA A 356 -0.37 14.97 12.55
C ALA A 356 -0.52 13.79 11.58
N GLY A 357 -1.67 13.68 10.89
CA GLY A 357 -1.89 12.71 9.83
C GLY A 357 -0.88 12.86 8.69
N MET A 358 -0.69 14.09 8.20
CA MET A 358 0.30 14.41 7.18
C MET A 358 1.72 14.05 7.63
N LEU A 359 2.11 14.40 8.86
CA LEU A 359 3.42 14.04 9.41
C LEU A 359 3.63 12.52 9.49
N GLY A 360 2.58 11.75 9.87
CA GLY A 360 2.61 10.28 9.87
C GLY A 360 2.85 9.72 8.48
N GLY A 361 2.18 10.28 7.48
CA GLY A 361 2.42 9.93 6.08
C GLY A 361 3.84 10.28 5.62
N MET A 362 4.29 11.50 5.87
CA MET A 362 5.65 11.95 5.52
C MET A 362 6.73 11.09 6.18
N PHE A 363 6.53 10.67 7.43
CA PHE A 363 7.45 9.77 8.10
C PHE A 363 7.61 8.45 7.33
N ASN A 364 6.51 7.81 6.95
CA ASN A 364 6.55 6.52 6.24
C ASN A 364 7.08 6.63 4.80
N THR A 365 6.85 7.76 4.12
CA THR A 365 7.18 7.91 2.70
C THR A 365 8.58 8.48 2.48
N PHE A 366 9.00 9.47 3.29
CA PHE A 366 10.27 10.17 3.08
C PHE A 366 11.33 9.82 4.12
N VAL A 367 10.94 9.57 5.38
CA VAL A 367 11.90 9.39 6.48
C VAL A 367 12.23 7.91 6.69
N ALA A 368 11.23 7.05 6.78
CA ALA A 368 11.44 5.63 7.06
C ALA A 368 12.27 4.92 5.97
N PRO A 369 12.02 5.10 4.65
CA PRO A 369 12.86 4.48 3.62
C PRO A 369 14.31 4.97 3.61
N PHE A 370 14.55 6.20 4.07
CA PHE A 370 15.91 6.75 4.16
C PHE A 370 16.71 6.22 5.36
N ILE A 371 16.01 5.87 6.47
CA ILE A 371 16.67 5.44 7.72
C ILE A 371 16.71 3.91 7.80
N PHE A 372 15.71 3.21 7.28
CA PHE A 372 15.50 1.79 7.48
C PHE A 372 15.65 1.01 6.16
N ASN A 373 16.37 -0.09 6.23
CA ASN A 373 16.51 -1.05 5.13
C ASN A 373 15.41 -2.13 5.08
N ALA A 374 14.43 -2.05 6.00
CA ALA A 374 13.22 -2.90 6.05
C ALA A 374 12.03 -2.09 6.60
N VAL A 375 10.87 -2.72 6.72
CA VAL A 375 9.61 -2.04 7.18
C VAL A 375 9.56 -1.98 8.71
N TYR A 376 10.55 -1.33 9.35
CA TYR A 376 10.62 -1.20 10.82
C TYR A 376 9.63 -0.19 11.39
N GLU A 377 9.14 0.76 10.57
CA GLU A 377 8.15 1.74 10.99
C GLU A 377 6.86 1.10 11.51
N TYR A 378 6.46 -0.06 10.97
CA TYR A 378 5.26 -0.76 11.42
C TYR A 378 5.36 -1.25 12.88
N PRO A 379 6.33 -2.08 13.28
CA PRO A 379 6.48 -2.50 14.67
C PRO A 379 6.80 -1.34 15.62
N ILE A 380 7.53 -0.32 15.19
CA ILE A 380 7.80 0.88 16.00
C ILE A 380 6.49 1.59 16.37
N MET A 381 5.58 1.75 15.41
CA MET A 381 4.29 2.40 15.66
C MET A 381 3.34 1.56 16.51
N ILE A 382 3.45 0.22 16.49
CA ILE A 382 2.74 -0.64 17.45
C ILE A 382 3.19 -0.33 18.89
N VAL A 383 4.50 -0.22 19.11
CA VAL A 383 5.07 0.14 20.42
C VAL A 383 4.63 1.55 20.84
N ALA A 384 4.66 2.50 19.91
CA ALA A 384 4.19 3.87 20.16
C ALA A 384 2.70 3.92 20.52
N ALA A 385 1.86 3.10 19.88
CA ALA A 385 0.43 2.99 20.23
C ALA A 385 0.20 2.43 21.63
N LEU A 386 1.03 1.48 22.08
CA LEU A 386 1.01 1.00 23.46
C LEU A 386 1.45 2.05 24.46
N LEU A 387 2.40 2.91 24.10
CA LEU A 387 2.85 4.02 24.93
C LEU A 387 1.74 5.06 25.15
N LEU A 388 0.91 5.34 24.13
CA LEU A 388 -0.16 6.33 24.16
C LEU A 388 -1.45 5.86 24.86
N ARG A 389 -1.44 4.70 25.50
CA ARG A 389 -2.57 4.18 26.29
C ARG A 389 -2.98 5.10 27.43
N PRO A 390 -4.23 4.96 27.95
CA PRO A 390 -4.65 5.63 29.18
C PRO A 390 -3.66 5.39 30.33
N GLY A 391 -3.38 6.43 31.10
CA GLY A 391 -2.46 6.37 32.24
C GLY A 391 -1.04 6.87 31.95
N LEU A 392 -0.74 7.29 30.72
CA LEU A 392 0.51 8.00 30.41
C LEU A 392 0.52 9.35 31.15
N LYS A 393 1.38 9.49 32.15
CA LYS A 393 1.62 10.74 32.90
C LYS A 393 3.02 11.25 32.52
N LEU A 394 3.07 12.15 31.54
CA LEU A 394 4.26 12.91 31.18
C LEU A 394 4.31 14.20 32.02
N SER A 395 4.43 14.10 33.33
CA SER A 395 4.67 15.30 34.15
C SER A 395 6.18 15.54 34.27
N LEU A 396 6.64 16.72 33.84
CA LEU A 396 8.04 17.16 33.99
C LEU A 396 8.49 17.24 35.46
N GLY A 397 7.56 17.04 36.43
CA GLY A 397 7.79 17.00 37.86
C GLY A 397 7.52 15.65 38.53
N ALA A 398 7.41 14.56 37.75
CA ALA A 398 7.21 13.23 38.33
C ALA A 398 8.44 12.80 39.14
N ASP A 399 8.19 12.24 40.31
CA ASP A 399 9.21 11.75 41.24
C ASP A 399 10.19 10.81 40.50
N LYS A 400 11.50 11.11 40.55
CA LYS A 400 12.56 10.33 39.89
C LYS A 400 12.46 8.85 40.23
N ALA A 401 12.01 8.52 41.45
CA ALA A 401 11.78 7.17 41.92
C ALA A 401 10.69 6.43 41.09
N SER A 402 9.64 7.14 40.64
CA SER A 402 8.58 6.57 39.79
C SER A 402 9.09 6.20 38.41
N TRP A 403 9.92 7.03 37.79
CA TRP A 403 10.55 6.73 36.50
C TRP A 403 11.54 5.59 36.58
N LEU A 404 12.41 5.58 37.60
CA LEU A 404 13.35 4.48 37.85
C LEU A 404 12.63 3.13 37.99
N SER A 405 11.51 3.10 38.72
CA SER A 405 10.71 1.87 38.89
C SER A 405 10.06 1.37 37.59
N GLN A 406 9.79 2.25 36.61
CA GLN A 406 9.24 1.87 35.32
C GLN A 406 10.30 1.42 34.32
N LEU A 407 11.53 1.92 34.43
CA LEU A 407 12.63 1.64 33.51
C LEU A 407 13.53 0.49 33.98
N SER A 408 13.56 0.17 35.28
CA SER A 408 14.50 -0.79 35.85
C SER A 408 14.37 -2.19 35.25
N LEU A 409 13.16 -2.74 35.17
CA LEU A 409 12.93 -4.07 34.59
C LEU A 409 13.27 -4.12 33.09
N PRO A 410 12.78 -3.20 32.22
CA PRO A 410 13.22 -3.12 30.84
C PRO A 410 14.74 -3.04 30.67
N ALA A 411 15.42 -2.19 31.45
CA ALA A 411 16.87 -2.03 31.38
C ALA A 411 17.63 -3.33 31.74
N ILE A 412 17.19 -4.03 32.79
CA ILE A 412 17.77 -5.33 33.18
C ILE A 412 17.60 -6.35 32.06
N LEU A 413 16.42 -6.43 31.44
CA LEU A 413 16.15 -7.38 30.35
C LEU A 413 16.93 -7.06 29.08
N ILE A 414 17.08 -5.78 28.72
CA ILE A 414 17.94 -5.38 27.60
C ILE A 414 19.39 -5.80 27.87
N LEU A 415 19.92 -5.51 29.07
CA LEU A 415 21.29 -5.86 29.44
C LEU A 415 21.50 -7.37 29.41
N ALA A 416 20.58 -8.15 29.98
CA ALA A 416 20.62 -9.60 29.95
C ALA A 416 20.59 -10.16 28.53
N GLY A 417 19.71 -9.63 27.67
CA GLY A 417 19.63 -10.03 26.28
C GLY A 417 20.89 -9.70 25.49
N ILE A 418 21.50 -8.53 25.69
CA ILE A 418 22.77 -8.15 25.08
C ILE A 418 23.90 -9.09 25.53
N ILE A 419 23.97 -9.42 26.80
CA ILE A 419 24.97 -10.36 27.34
C ILE A 419 24.82 -11.74 26.70
N ILE A 420 23.59 -12.26 26.58
CA ILE A 420 23.32 -13.55 25.93
C ILE A 420 23.72 -13.48 24.45
N PHE A 421 23.38 -12.41 23.76
CA PHE A 421 23.65 -12.20 22.33
C PHE A 421 25.16 -12.15 22.03
N ILE A 422 25.93 -11.43 22.85
CA ILE A 422 27.40 -11.32 22.69
C ILE A 422 28.10 -12.60 23.14
N GLY A 423 27.58 -13.27 24.16
CA GLY A 423 28.19 -14.46 24.74
C GLY A 423 27.97 -15.75 23.95
N SER A 424 26.97 -15.83 23.10
CA SER A 424 26.62 -17.03 22.34
C SER A 424 27.11 -16.92 20.90
N LYS A 425 28.12 -17.72 20.54
CA LYS A 425 28.63 -17.83 19.17
C LYS A 425 27.67 -18.60 18.24
N ASP A 426 26.83 -19.47 18.80
CA ASP A 426 25.81 -20.23 18.07
C ASP A 426 24.53 -20.25 18.91
N LEU A 427 23.48 -19.60 18.38
CA LEU A 427 22.17 -19.52 19.03
C LEU A 427 21.20 -20.60 18.51
N ALA A 428 21.51 -21.28 17.42
CA ALA A 428 20.65 -22.29 16.81
C ALA A 428 20.17 -23.39 17.77
N PRO A 429 20.99 -23.96 18.66
CA PRO A 429 20.54 -24.97 19.61
C PRO A 429 19.57 -24.45 20.70
N TYR A 430 19.47 -23.13 20.89
CA TYR A 430 18.69 -22.48 21.94
C TYR A 430 17.40 -21.84 21.47
N LEU A 431 17.03 -21.99 20.18
CA LEU A 431 15.88 -21.30 19.56
C LEU A 431 14.58 -21.58 20.30
N ASP A 432 14.30 -22.85 20.65
CA ASP A 432 13.08 -23.22 21.36
C ASP A 432 13.05 -22.57 22.75
N THR A 433 14.18 -22.54 23.43
CA THR A 433 14.31 -21.93 24.77
C THR A 433 14.10 -20.42 24.70
N ILE A 434 14.66 -19.75 23.67
CA ILE A 434 14.47 -18.31 23.43
C ILE A 434 13.00 -18.03 23.12
N GLY A 435 12.37 -18.85 22.28
CA GLY A 435 10.94 -18.75 21.97
C GLY A 435 10.06 -18.83 23.22
N VAL A 436 10.29 -19.82 24.08
CA VAL A 436 9.59 -19.94 25.36
C VAL A 436 9.84 -18.69 26.23
N GLY A 437 11.09 -18.23 26.31
CA GLY A 437 11.43 -17.00 27.04
C GLY A 437 10.67 -15.75 26.57
N LEU A 438 10.51 -15.58 25.25
CA LEU A 438 9.76 -14.47 24.67
C LEU A 438 8.25 -14.57 24.95
N ILE A 439 7.69 -15.78 24.95
CA ILE A 439 6.28 -16.02 25.32
C ILE A 439 6.07 -15.68 26.80
N LEU A 440 6.97 -16.12 27.70
CA LEU A 440 6.92 -15.78 29.12
C LEU A 440 7.07 -14.28 29.35
N LEU A 441 7.93 -13.62 28.59
CA LEU A 441 8.08 -12.14 28.62
C LEU A 441 6.82 -11.43 28.15
N ALA A 442 6.13 -11.96 27.13
CA ALA A 442 4.82 -11.43 26.70
C ALA A 442 3.77 -11.57 27.83
N GLY A 443 3.73 -12.72 28.49
CA GLY A 443 2.88 -12.94 29.67
C GLY A 443 3.20 -11.99 30.83
N LEU A 444 4.48 -11.78 31.13
CA LEU A 444 4.92 -10.81 32.13
C LEU A 444 4.55 -9.37 31.73
N SER A 445 4.67 -9.03 30.44
CA SER A 445 4.31 -7.71 29.92
C SER A 445 2.84 -7.39 30.18
N TYR A 446 1.96 -8.39 30.13
CA TYR A 446 0.54 -8.21 30.43
C TYR A 446 0.28 -7.78 31.87
N ALA A 447 1.12 -8.20 32.83
CA ALA A 447 1.02 -7.73 34.23
C ALA A 447 1.18 -6.20 34.34
N TYR A 448 1.91 -5.60 33.41
CA TYR A 448 2.16 -4.15 33.35
C TYR A 448 1.17 -3.40 32.45
N ARG A 449 0.03 -4.00 32.05
CA ARG A 449 -0.98 -3.41 31.15
C ARG A 449 -1.52 -2.04 31.58
N THR A 450 -1.40 -1.68 32.86
CA THR A 450 -1.81 -0.38 33.41
C THR A 450 -0.66 0.64 33.46
N ARG A 451 0.57 0.24 33.09
CA ARG A 451 1.78 1.08 33.04
C ARG A 451 2.25 1.22 31.60
N PRO A 452 1.76 2.21 30.84
CA PRO A 452 2.01 2.31 29.39
C PRO A 452 3.49 2.28 29.01
N VAL A 453 4.35 2.99 29.75
CA VAL A 453 5.80 3.06 29.46
C VAL A 453 6.45 1.69 29.60
N THR A 454 6.23 1.01 30.71
CA THR A 454 6.81 -0.32 30.96
C THR A 454 6.30 -1.34 29.94
N LEU A 455 4.98 -1.33 29.66
CA LEU A 455 4.37 -2.21 28.68
C LEU A 455 4.97 -1.99 27.27
N ALA A 456 5.07 -0.74 26.83
CA ALA A 456 5.64 -0.40 25.52
C ALA A 456 7.11 -0.82 25.40
N LEU A 457 7.92 -0.58 26.44
CA LEU A 457 9.33 -0.97 26.45
C LEU A 457 9.51 -2.49 26.44
N LEU A 458 8.76 -3.23 27.26
CA LEU A 458 8.80 -4.71 27.25
C LEU A 458 8.39 -5.29 25.90
N THR A 459 7.35 -4.72 25.28
CA THR A 459 6.92 -5.11 23.93
C THR A 459 7.99 -4.79 22.88
N GLY A 460 8.61 -3.60 22.97
CA GLY A 460 9.72 -3.22 22.12
C GLY A 460 10.93 -4.16 22.23
N ILE A 461 11.22 -4.64 23.44
CA ILE A 461 12.26 -5.66 23.69
C ILE A 461 11.91 -6.96 22.98
N ILE A 462 10.67 -7.44 23.10
CA ILE A 462 10.22 -8.65 22.42
C ILE A 462 10.42 -8.51 20.91
N ILE A 463 9.95 -7.41 20.31
CA ILE A 463 10.09 -7.13 18.88
C ILE A 463 11.57 -7.09 18.47
N PHE A 464 12.40 -6.37 19.22
CA PHE A 464 13.83 -6.25 18.92
C PHE A 464 14.54 -7.59 18.89
N PHE A 465 14.31 -8.44 19.91
CA PHE A 465 14.93 -9.75 19.95
C PHE A 465 14.39 -10.72 18.91
N THR A 466 13.08 -10.70 18.63
CA THR A 466 12.51 -11.56 17.57
C THR A 466 13.02 -11.17 16.19
N MET A 467 13.09 -9.88 15.86
CA MET A 467 13.62 -9.41 14.59
C MET A 467 15.13 -9.65 14.47
N GLY A 468 15.89 -9.39 15.54
CA GLY A 468 17.32 -9.67 15.59
C GLY A 468 17.64 -11.14 15.41
N LEU A 469 16.87 -12.01 16.06
CA LEU A 469 17.00 -13.47 15.93
C LEU A 469 16.69 -13.93 14.51
N HIS A 470 15.61 -13.40 13.91
CA HIS A 470 15.27 -13.72 12.53
C HIS A 470 16.36 -13.29 11.55
N GLY A 471 16.95 -12.09 11.73
CA GLY A 471 18.06 -11.61 10.91
C GLY A 471 19.31 -12.50 11.00
N LEU A 472 19.63 -13.00 12.20
CA LEU A 472 20.75 -13.93 12.39
C LEU A 472 20.52 -15.30 11.75
N LEU A 473 19.28 -15.82 11.85
CA LEU A 473 18.93 -17.14 11.30
C LEU A 473 18.80 -17.14 9.79
N SER A 474 18.49 -15.98 9.18
CA SER A 474 18.28 -15.87 7.73
C SER A 474 19.58 -15.80 6.92
N ASN A 475 20.77 -15.78 7.56
CA ASN A 475 22.07 -15.60 6.87
C ASN A 475 22.02 -14.52 5.76
N THR A 476 21.46 -13.36 6.10
CA THR A 476 21.30 -12.26 5.15
C THR A 476 22.63 -11.61 4.88
N LEU A 477 23.10 -11.69 3.62
CA LEU A 477 24.36 -11.10 3.15
C LEU A 477 24.18 -9.62 2.82
N TYR A 478 23.01 -9.26 2.28
CA TYR A 478 22.68 -7.92 1.85
C TYR A 478 21.19 -7.68 1.99
N GLN A 479 20.79 -6.50 2.43
CA GLN A 479 19.39 -6.09 2.48
C GLN A 479 19.29 -4.59 2.32
N GLU A 480 18.47 -4.16 1.36
CA GLU A 480 18.22 -2.77 1.07
C GLU A 480 16.78 -2.54 0.62
N ARG A 481 16.33 -1.30 0.79
CA ARG A 481 14.98 -0.86 0.43
C ARG A 481 15.04 0.12 -0.72
N SER A 482 14.37 -0.21 -1.82
CA SER A 482 14.12 0.69 -2.94
C SER A 482 12.70 1.27 -2.89
N PHE A 483 12.37 2.11 -3.87
CA PHE A 483 10.98 2.55 -4.11
C PHE A 483 10.03 1.37 -4.40
N PHE A 484 10.51 0.30 -5.00
CA PHE A 484 9.69 -0.84 -5.41
C PHE A 484 9.52 -1.90 -4.31
N GLY A 485 10.34 -1.88 -3.27
CA GLY A 485 10.21 -2.79 -2.13
C GLY A 485 11.51 -3.05 -1.38
N VAL A 486 11.53 -4.11 -0.59
CA VAL A 486 12.69 -4.57 0.17
C VAL A 486 13.32 -5.76 -0.52
N LEU A 487 14.58 -5.62 -0.94
CA LEU A 487 15.37 -6.69 -1.54
C LEU A 487 16.38 -7.24 -0.54
N ALA A 488 16.55 -8.56 -0.54
CA ALA A 488 17.55 -9.23 0.30
C ALA A 488 18.23 -10.36 -0.46
N VAL A 489 19.56 -10.50 -0.23
CA VAL A 489 20.34 -11.65 -0.66
C VAL A 489 20.66 -12.48 0.58
N ARG A 490 20.30 -13.77 0.56
CA ARG A 490 20.54 -14.70 1.66
C ARG A 490 21.42 -15.86 1.20
N GLU A 491 22.35 -16.26 2.04
CA GLU A 491 23.11 -17.50 1.84
C GLU A 491 22.37 -18.65 2.52
N ASN A 492 22.10 -19.70 1.79
CA ASN A 492 21.49 -20.92 2.29
C ASN A 492 22.38 -22.14 2.00
N VAL A 493 22.35 -23.13 2.90
CA VAL A 493 23.03 -24.41 2.69
C VAL A 493 21.96 -25.48 2.55
N LEU A 494 21.86 -26.07 1.36
CA LEU A 494 20.92 -27.16 1.08
C LEU A 494 21.71 -28.42 0.69
N LEU A 495 21.10 -29.58 0.86
CA LEU A 495 21.68 -30.82 0.40
C LEU A 495 21.47 -30.95 -1.11
N ASP A 496 22.51 -31.35 -1.84
CA ASP A 496 22.41 -31.69 -3.25
C ASP A 496 21.71 -33.05 -3.45
N GLU A 497 21.58 -33.50 -4.70
CA GLU A 497 20.97 -34.80 -5.05
C GLU A 497 21.74 -36.01 -4.48
N GLN A 498 22.97 -35.80 -3.99
CA GLN A 498 23.86 -36.80 -3.39
C GLN A 498 24.00 -36.66 -1.88
N ASN A 499 23.16 -35.81 -1.25
CA ASN A 499 23.21 -35.49 0.18
C ASN A 499 24.47 -34.77 0.66
N HIS A 500 25.19 -34.07 -0.23
CA HIS A 500 26.29 -33.19 0.17
C HIS A 500 25.79 -31.77 0.41
N PRO A 501 26.30 -31.05 1.42
CA PRO A 501 25.91 -29.68 1.69
C PRO A 501 26.48 -28.75 0.60
N GLU A 502 25.60 -28.00 -0.07
CA GLU A 502 25.95 -26.97 -1.05
C GLU A 502 25.42 -25.61 -0.64
N LYS A 503 26.20 -24.60 -0.96
CA LYS A 503 25.84 -23.19 -0.71
C LYS A 503 25.10 -22.60 -1.90
N TYR A 504 24.06 -21.82 -1.59
CA TYR A 504 23.24 -21.11 -2.54
C TYR A 504 23.08 -19.66 -2.10
N HIS A 505 23.12 -18.74 -3.06
CA HIS A 505 22.59 -17.40 -2.85
C HIS A 505 21.16 -17.32 -3.39
N GLU A 506 20.28 -16.70 -2.63
CA GLU A 506 18.86 -16.55 -2.95
C GLU A 506 18.49 -15.07 -2.92
N LEU A 507 17.83 -14.59 -3.99
CA LEU A 507 17.29 -13.23 -4.07
C LEU A 507 15.84 -13.25 -3.60
N PHE A 508 15.54 -12.43 -2.61
CA PHE A 508 14.20 -12.19 -2.09
C PHE A 508 13.75 -10.77 -2.37
N HIS A 509 12.47 -10.62 -2.71
CA HIS A 509 11.73 -9.37 -2.68
C HIS A 509 10.60 -9.51 -1.66
N GLY A 510 10.73 -8.87 -0.49
CA GLY A 510 9.91 -9.19 0.68
C GLY A 510 10.08 -10.66 1.09
N THR A 511 8.99 -11.42 1.07
CA THR A 511 9.00 -12.87 1.37
C THR A 511 9.07 -13.75 0.11
N THR A 512 8.99 -13.17 -1.10
CA THR A 512 8.97 -13.91 -2.36
C THR A 512 10.37 -14.10 -2.92
N LYS A 513 10.71 -15.35 -3.28
CA LYS A 513 11.99 -15.69 -3.89
C LYS A 513 11.95 -15.42 -5.40
N HIS A 514 12.79 -14.50 -5.89
CA HIS A 514 12.90 -14.11 -7.30
C HIS A 514 14.09 -14.70 -8.04
N GLY A 515 14.89 -15.51 -7.39
CA GLY A 515 16.00 -16.18 -8.01
C GLY A 515 16.89 -16.88 -7.01
N ALA A 516 17.71 -17.81 -7.49
CA ALA A 516 18.72 -18.47 -6.69
C ALA A 516 19.89 -18.90 -7.59
N GLN A 517 21.09 -18.96 -7.01
CA GLN A 517 22.30 -19.45 -7.69
C GLN A 517 23.04 -20.43 -6.79
N ARG A 518 23.48 -21.54 -7.39
CA ARG A 518 24.42 -22.48 -6.80
C ARG A 518 25.82 -21.90 -6.86
N LEU A 519 26.59 -21.95 -5.77
CA LEU A 519 27.90 -21.29 -5.71
C LEU A 519 29.04 -22.21 -6.19
N THR A 520 28.81 -23.50 -6.31
CA THR A 520 29.81 -24.46 -6.80
C THR A 520 30.12 -24.17 -8.27
N ALA A 521 31.42 -23.99 -8.59
CA ALA A 521 31.89 -23.51 -9.90
C ALA A 521 31.34 -24.29 -11.10
N ASN A 522 31.22 -25.62 -10.99
CA ASN A 522 30.72 -26.50 -12.06
C ASN A 522 29.20 -26.33 -12.32
N HIS A 523 28.47 -25.74 -11.41
CA HIS A 523 27.00 -25.62 -11.43
C HIS A 523 26.49 -24.19 -11.34
N SER A 524 27.40 -23.20 -11.24
CA SER A 524 27.05 -21.79 -11.09
C SER A 524 26.25 -21.20 -12.26
N GLN A 525 26.33 -21.81 -13.45
CA GLN A 525 25.59 -21.42 -14.66
C GLN A 525 24.27 -22.21 -14.85
N THR A 526 23.88 -23.03 -13.88
CA THR A 526 22.63 -23.78 -13.97
C THR A 526 21.45 -22.91 -13.55
N PRO A 527 20.49 -22.58 -14.44
CA PRO A 527 19.30 -21.86 -14.06
C PRO A 527 18.50 -22.64 -13.02
N LEU A 528 18.10 -21.98 -11.95
CA LEU A 528 17.32 -22.55 -10.86
C LEU A 528 15.92 -21.91 -10.78
N THR A 529 15.20 -22.25 -9.75
CA THR A 529 13.81 -21.81 -9.48
C THR A 529 12.86 -22.13 -10.64
N TYR A 530 12.03 -21.21 -11.01
CA TYR A 530 11.05 -21.33 -12.11
C TYR A 530 11.69 -21.24 -13.52
N TYR A 531 13.00 -20.98 -13.59
CA TYR A 531 13.78 -21.03 -14.83
C TYR A 531 14.57 -22.33 -15.02
N SER A 532 14.37 -23.31 -14.15
CA SER A 532 15.11 -24.57 -14.16
C SER A 532 15.01 -25.30 -15.52
N ARG A 533 16.06 -26.07 -15.88
CA ARG A 533 16.10 -26.80 -17.16
C ARG A 533 14.95 -27.80 -17.38
N PRO A 534 14.47 -28.55 -16.35
CA PRO A 534 13.30 -29.42 -16.52
C PRO A 534 11.97 -28.64 -16.62
N GLY A 535 11.95 -27.38 -16.20
CA GLY A 535 10.77 -26.53 -16.22
C GLY A 535 10.38 -25.99 -17.60
N PRO A 536 9.27 -25.24 -17.69
CA PRO A 536 8.71 -24.77 -18.97
C PRO A 536 9.68 -23.96 -19.82
N MET A 537 10.49 -23.07 -19.22
CA MET A 537 11.47 -22.28 -19.98
C MET A 537 12.61 -23.12 -20.52
N GLY A 538 13.12 -24.11 -19.74
CA GLY A 538 14.12 -25.03 -20.22
C GLY A 538 13.63 -25.89 -21.39
N GLN A 539 12.37 -26.29 -21.33
CA GLN A 539 11.71 -27.03 -22.43
C GLN A 539 11.55 -26.14 -23.68
N LEU A 540 11.14 -24.88 -23.52
CA LEU A 540 11.02 -23.94 -24.64
C LEU A 540 12.36 -23.76 -25.35
N PHE A 541 13.42 -23.44 -24.64
CA PHE A 541 14.75 -23.27 -25.23
C PHE A 541 15.27 -24.59 -25.87
N LYS A 542 14.91 -25.75 -25.33
CA LYS A 542 15.31 -27.04 -25.87
C LYS A 542 14.57 -27.37 -27.16
N GLU A 543 13.26 -27.16 -27.25
CA GLU A 543 12.45 -27.45 -28.43
C GLU A 543 12.79 -26.55 -29.64
N TYR A 544 13.20 -25.30 -29.37
CA TYR A 544 13.61 -24.35 -30.42
C TYR A 544 15.13 -24.29 -30.63
N GLU A 545 15.92 -25.21 -30.03
CA GLU A 545 17.39 -25.20 -30.09
C GLU A 545 17.95 -25.18 -31.52
N ALA A 546 17.25 -25.75 -32.47
CA ALA A 546 17.66 -25.78 -33.88
C ALA A 546 17.48 -24.46 -34.64
N VAL A 547 16.59 -23.58 -34.18
CA VAL A 547 16.20 -22.35 -34.88
C VAL A 547 16.47 -21.07 -34.08
N ASP A 548 16.89 -21.19 -32.81
CA ASP A 548 17.08 -20.03 -31.90
C ASP A 548 18.47 -19.39 -31.96
N GLN A 549 19.34 -19.82 -32.89
CA GLN A 549 20.77 -19.44 -32.89
C GLN A 549 20.99 -17.93 -33.02
N ASP A 550 20.17 -17.23 -33.81
CA ASP A 550 20.28 -15.78 -34.08
C ASP A 550 19.08 -15.00 -33.52
N TRP A 551 18.43 -15.53 -32.48
CA TRP A 551 17.26 -14.88 -31.92
C TRP A 551 17.60 -13.56 -31.20
N ASN A 552 16.71 -12.60 -31.42
CA ASN A 552 16.60 -11.41 -30.56
C ASN A 552 15.61 -11.69 -29.45
N ILE A 553 16.07 -11.68 -28.22
CA ILE A 553 15.28 -12.06 -27.04
C ILE A 553 15.11 -10.85 -26.12
N GLY A 554 13.87 -10.49 -25.87
CA GLY A 554 13.51 -9.49 -24.84
C GLY A 554 13.04 -10.17 -23.58
N VAL A 555 13.55 -9.75 -22.42
CA VAL A 555 13.15 -10.29 -21.12
C VAL A 555 12.67 -9.14 -20.25
N VAL A 556 11.46 -9.19 -19.78
CA VAL A 556 10.85 -8.23 -18.85
C VAL A 556 10.87 -8.84 -17.46
N GLY A 557 11.63 -8.20 -16.56
CA GLY A 557 12.00 -8.72 -15.24
C GLY A 557 13.36 -9.44 -15.28
N LEU A 558 14.27 -9.01 -14.42
CA LEU A 558 15.64 -9.52 -14.35
C LEU A 558 15.80 -10.62 -13.30
N GLY A 559 15.23 -10.39 -12.10
CA GLY A 559 15.51 -11.25 -10.95
C GLY A 559 17.01 -11.37 -10.67
N ALA A 560 17.48 -12.59 -10.42
CA ALA A 560 18.92 -12.86 -10.26
C ALA A 560 19.71 -12.99 -11.60
N GLY A 561 19.03 -12.85 -12.74
CA GLY A 561 19.62 -13.02 -14.07
C GLY A 561 19.72 -14.46 -14.58
N ALA A 562 19.10 -15.43 -13.91
CA ALA A 562 19.25 -16.86 -14.21
C ALA A 562 18.83 -17.25 -15.64
N LEU A 563 17.84 -16.58 -16.23
CA LEU A 563 17.36 -16.85 -17.56
C LEU A 563 18.45 -16.63 -18.63
N THR A 564 19.38 -15.71 -18.39
CA THR A 564 20.47 -15.42 -19.31
C THR A 564 21.41 -16.61 -19.58
N CYS A 565 21.37 -17.65 -18.73
CA CYS A 565 22.16 -18.87 -18.94
C CYS A 565 21.56 -19.84 -20.00
N TYR A 566 20.51 -19.43 -20.68
CA TYR A 566 20.07 -20.03 -21.94
C TYR A 566 20.70 -19.31 -23.16
N ALA A 567 21.38 -18.20 -22.97
CA ALA A 567 21.93 -17.40 -24.07
C ALA A 567 23.00 -18.15 -24.87
N LYS A 568 22.92 -18.01 -26.20
CA LYS A 568 23.92 -18.50 -27.17
C LYS A 568 24.72 -17.34 -27.76
N ASN A 569 25.92 -17.63 -28.28
CA ASN A 569 26.88 -16.61 -28.71
C ASN A 569 26.37 -15.62 -29.76
N HIS A 570 25.42 -16.02 -30.61
CA HIS A 570 24.90 -15.17 -31.70
C HIS A 570 23.60 -14.45 -31.36
N GLN A 571 23.01 -14.76 -30.21
CA GLN A 571 21.75 -14.18 -29.79
C GLN A 571 21.97 -12.76 -29.23
N GLN A 572 20.98 -11.88 -29.44
CA GLN A 572 20.91 -10.57 -28.84
C GLN A 572 19.89 -10.57 -27.70
N TRP A 573 20.31 -10.20 -26.52
CA TRP A 573 19.45 -10.16 -25.33
C TRP A 573 19.25 -8.73 -24.87
N THR A 574 18.01 -8.33 -24.65
CA THR A 574 17.62 -7.05 -24.03
C THR A 574 16.82 -7.33 -22.78
N LEU A 575 17.31 -6.87 -21.65
CA LEU A 575 16.74 -7.07 -20.32
C LEU A 575 16.08 -5.77 -19.84
N TYR A 576 14.84 -5.83 -19.47
CA TYR A 576 14.06 -4.70 -18.98
C TYR A 576 13.80 -4.88 -17.48
N GLU A 577 14.24 -3.94 -16.66
CA GLU A 577 14.06 -3.97 -15.22
C GLU A 577 13.62 -2.59 -14.71
N ILE A 578 12.60 -2.57 -13.86
CA ILE A 578 12.05 -1.32 -13.32
C ILE A 578 12.87 -0.81 -12.12
N ASP A 579 13.44 -1.73 -11.33
CA ASP A 579 14.18 -1.41 -10.10
C ASP A 579 15.70 -1.40 -10.34
N PRO A 580 16.38 -0.24 -10.30
CA PRO A 580 17.82 -0.17 -10.41
C PRO A 580 18.55 -1.02 -9.38
N LEU A 581 17.97 -1.22 -8.18
CA LEU A 581 18.57 -2.03 -7.12
C LEU A 581 18.65 -3.51 -7.50
N VAL A 582 17.64 -4.02 -8.22
CA VAL A 582 17.68 -5.40 -8.77
C VAL A 582 18.84 -5.55 -9.74
N VAL A 583 19.06 -4.55 -10.61
CA VAL A 583 20.17 -4.55 -11.57
C VAL A 583 21.52 -4.51 -10.85
N GLU A 584 21.65 -3.71 -9.82
CA GLU A 584 22.87 -3.63 -8.99
C GLU A 584 23.19 -4.98 -8.34
N ILE A 585 22.19 -5.60 -7.68
CA ILE A 585 22.35 -6.89 -7.01
C ILE A 585 22.71 -7.99 -8.02
N ALA A 586 21.97 -8.10 -9.14
CA ALA A 586 22.19 -9.14 -10.15
C ALA A 586 23.51 -8.98 -10.90
N SER A 587 24.04 -7.76 -11.02
CA SER A 587 25.33 -7.46 -11.66
C SER A 587 26.52 -7.62 -10.74
N ASN A 588 26.31 -7.73 -9.42
CA ASN A 588 27.39 -7.88 -8.45
C ASN A 588 27.82 -9.34 -8.32
N PRO A 589 29.05 -9.72 -8.77
CA PRO A 589 29.52 -11.10 -8.73
C PRO A 589 29.67 -11.68 -7.31
N ALA A 590 29.69 -10.83 -6.28
CA ALA A 590 29.67 -11.29 -4.89
C ALA A 590 28.35 -11.92 -4.49
N TYR A 591 27.25 -11.56 -5.18
CA TYR A 591 25.91 -12.10 -4.94
C TYR A 591 25.50 -13.07 -6.03
N PHE A 592 25.55 -12.64 -7.32
CA PHE A 592 25.15 -13.46 -8.45
C PHE A 592 26.14 -13.28 -9.62
N SER A 593 26.51 -14.40 -10.25
CA SER A 593 27.45 -14.40 -11.37
C SER A 593 26.80 -14.74 -12.72
N TYR A 594 25.48 -14.89 -12.78
CA TYR A 594 24.77 -15.25 -14.01
C TYR A 594 25.03 -14.28 -15.16
N LEU A 595 24.86 -12.97 -14.94
CA LEU A 595 25.10 -11.97 -15.98
C LEU A 595 26.54 -11.95 -16.47
N SER A 596 27.51 -12.04 -15.57
CA SER A 596 28.93 -12.00 -15.92
C SER A 596 29.42 -13.28 -16.61
N GLN A 597 28.79 -14.43 -16.34
CA GLN A 597 29.22 -15.71 -16.87
C GLN A 597 28.43 -16.12 -18.12
N CYS A 598 27.11 -15.84 -18.16
CA CYS A 598 26.22 -16.38 -19.16
C CYS A 598 25.91 -15.41 -20.33
N SER A 599 25.82 -14.11 -20.06
CA SER A 599 25.42 -13.14 -21.10
C SER A 599 26.04 -11.77 -20.87
N ARG A 600 27.35 -11.66 -21.06
CA ARG A 600 28.12 -10.43 -20.87
C ARG A 600 27.68 -9.26 -21.77
N ASN A 601 27.07 -9.56 -22.91
CA ASN A 601 26.67 -8.58 -23.93
C ASN A 601 25.18 -8.25 -23.90
N ALA A 602 24.43 -8.69 -22.87
CA ALA A 602 23.01 -8.33 -22.77
C ALA A 602 22.86 -6.82 -22.54
N SER A 603 21.97 -6.20 -23.32
CA SER A 603 21.62 -4.79 -23.15
C SER A 603 20.65 -4.64 -21.98
N MET A 604 20.91 -3.71 -21.07
CA MET A 604 20.03 -3.40 -19.95
C MET A 604 19.21 -2.15 -20.23
N ARG A 605 17.90 -2.18 -19.93
CA ARG A 605 16.98 -1.04 -20.02
C ARG A 605 16.29 -0.87 -18.66
N ILE A 606 16.63 0.19 -17.95
CA ILE A 606 16.01 0.54 -16.67
C ILE A 606 14.73 1.34 -16.92
N GLY A 607 13.63 0.97 -16.28
CA GLY A 607 12.34 1.63 -16.33
C GLY A 607 11.17 0.69 -16.61
N ASP A 608 9.97 1.25 -16.69
CA ASP A 608 8.79 0.47 -17.03
C ASP A 608 8.96 -0.24 -18.38
N ALA A 609 8.72 -1.55 -18.38
CA ALA A 609 8.98 -2.38 -19.54
C ALA A 609 8.06 -2.06 -20.73
N ARG A 610 6.78 -1.75 -20.47
CA ARG A 610 5.82 -1.41 -21.53
C ARG A 610 6.17 -0.10 -22.22
N LEU A 611 6.58 0.92 -21.44
CA LEU A 611 7.05 2.20 -21.96
C LEU A 611 8.36 2.06 -22.72
N SER A 612 9.26 1.19 -22.26
CA SER A 612 10.53 0.90 -22.91
C SER A 612 10.34 0.12 -24.21
N LEU A 613 9.53 -0.94 -24.20
CA LEU A 613 9.18 -1.72 -25.38
C LEU A 613 8.48 -0.86 -26.45
N ALA A 614 7.65 0.11 -26.06
CA ALA A 614 6.99 1.00 -27.03
C ALA A 614 8.00 1.78 -27.88
N LYS A 615 9.21 2.05 -27.38
CA LYS A 615 10.29 2.78 -28.07
C LYS A 615 11.15 1.89 -28.97
N GLU A 616 11.10 0.55 -28.77
CA GLU A 616 11.86 -0.38 -29.59
C GLU A 616 11.28 -0.46 -31.02
N PRO A 617 12.08 -0.87 -32.02
CA PRO A 617 11.58 -1.12 -33.36
C PRO A 617 10.46 -2.17 -33.41
N ASP A 618 9.57 -2.07 -34.39
CA ASP A 618 8.57 -3.09 -34.63
C ASP A 618 9.23 -4.35 -35.22
N GLN A 619 8.66 -5.53 -34.95
CA GLN A 619 9.13 -6.82 -35.44
C GLN A 619 10.62 -7.11 -35.10
N GLN A 620 11.05 -6.69 -33.92
CA GLN A 620 12.44 -6.87 -33.48
C GLN A 620 12.68 -8.24 -32.85
N PHE A 621 11.78 -8.72 -32.01
CA PHE A 621 12.01 -9.87 -31.15
C PHE A 621 11.49 -11.19 -31.73
N ASP A 622 12.28 -12.25 -31.56
CA ASP A 622 11.87 -13.63 -31.83
C ASP A 622 11.18 -14.23 -30.59
N LEU A 623 11.62 -13.85 -29.39
CA LEU A 623 11.03 -14.24 -28.11
C LEU A 623 10.92 -13.02 -27.19
N LEU A 624 9.74 -12.81 -26.64
CA LEU A 624 9.51 -11.92 -25.51
C LEU A 624 9.10 -12.72 -24.29
N VAL A 625 9.85 -12.60 -23.20
CA VAL A 625 9.56 -13.24 -21.90
C VAL A 625 9.05 -12.18 -20.95
N MET A 626 7.86 -12.39 -20.41
CA MET A 626 7.19 -11.49 -19.47
C MET A 626 7.20 -12.11 -18.06
N ASP A 627 8.13 -11.69 -17.23
CA ASP A 627 8.32 -12.13 -15.84
C ASP A 627 8.46 -10.93 -14.89
N ALA A 628 7.60 -9.92 -15.07
CA ALA A 628 7.59 -8.74 -14.22
C ALA A 628 6.67 -8.94 -13.03
N PHE A 629 7.28 -9.19 -11.86
CA PHE A 629 6.59 -9.30 -10.59
C PHE A 629 7.23 -8.35 -9.57
N SER A 630 6.40 -7.68 -8.78
CA SER A 630 6.84 -6.99 -7.56
C SER A 630 6.33 -7.80 -6.36
N SER A 631 7.21 -8.59 -5.73
CA SER A 631 6.80 -9.65 -4.82
C SER A 631 5.85 -10.63 -5.56
N ASP A 632 4.63 -10.86 -5.09
CA ASP A 632 3.61 -11.70 -5.75
C ASP A 632 2.61 -10.87 -6.59
N ALA A 633 2.81 -9.54 -6.70
CA ALA A 633 1.94 -8.64 -7.46
C ALA A 633 2.29 -8.65 -8.95
N VAL A 634 1.27 -8.85 -9.77
CA VAL A 634 1.39 -8.69 -11.22
C VAL A 634 0.98 -7.27 -11.60
N PRO A 635 1.82 -6.53 -12.32
CA PRO A 635 1.44 -5.23 -12.86
C PRO A 635 0.31 -5.39 -13.90
N THR A 636 -0.91 -5.03 -13.52
CA THR A 636 -2.10 -5.26 -14.37
C THR A 636 -1.99 -4.59 -15.74
N HIS A 637 -1.29 -3.46 -15.85
CA HIS A 637 -1.07 -2.73 -17.11
C HIS A 637 -0.21 -3.50 -18.13
N LEU A 638 0.55 -4.51 -17.69
CA LEU A 638 1.30 -5.43 -18.58
C LEU A 638 0.43 -6.55 -19.13
N LEU A 639 -0.79 -6.71 -18.62
CA LEU A 639 -1.72 -7.78 -19.00
C LEU A 639 -2.97 -7.24 -19.73
N THR A 640 -3.00 -5.98 -20.13
CA THR A 640 -4.14 -5.41 -20.87
C THR A 640 -4.10 -5.78 -22.35
N GLN A 641 -5.23 -5.69 -23.03
CA GLN A 641 -5.31 -5.98 -24.47
C GLN A 641 -4.38 -5.05 -25.27
N GLU A 642 -4.26 -3.80 -24.88
CA GLU A 642 -3.37 -2.81 -25.51
C GLU A 642 -1.90 -3.22 -25.31
N ALA A 643 -1.54 -3.73 -24.14
CA ALA A 643 -0.20 -4.24 -23.89
C ALA A 643 0.13 -5.46 -24.78
N LEU A 644 -0.79 -6.41 -24.87
CA LEU A 644 -0.59 -7.57 -25.76
C LEU A 644 -0.45 -7.15 -27.22
N LYS A 645 -1.30 -6.23 -27.72
CA LYS A 645 -1.17 -5.68 -29.07
C LYS A 645 0.21 -5.04 -29.30
N LEU A 646 0.72 -4.31 -28.32
CA LEU A 646 2.08 -3.75 -28.36
C LEU A 646 3.13 -4.86 -28.46
N TYR A 647 3.05 -5.88 -27.63
CA TYR A 647 4.03 -6.98 -27.64
C TYR A 647 4.04 -7.71 -28.97
N PHE A 648 2.87 -8.04 -29.52
CA PHE A 648 2.78 -8.68 -30.84
C PHE A 648 3.24 -7.77 -31.99
N LYS A 649 3.14 -6.45 -31.83
CA LYS A 649 3.72 -5.49 -32.79
C LYS A 649 5.26 -5.50 -32.73
N LYS A 650 5.85 -5.75 -31.56
CA LYS A 650 7.31 -5.81 -31.34
C LYS A 650 7.90 -7.19 -31.67
N LEU A 651 7.09 -8.24 -31.65
CA LEU A 651 7.46 -9.58 -32.07
C LEU A 651 7.51 -9.66 -33.60
N LYS A 652 8.46 -10.46 -34.10
CA LYS A 652 8.47 -10.90 -35.49
C LYS A 652 7.24 -11.76 -35.82
N PRO A 653 6.87 -11.95 -37.09
CA PRO A 653 5.69 -12.73 -37.47
C PRO A 653 5.62 -14.15 -36.89
N ASN A 654 6.79 -14.79 -36.69
CA ASN A 654 6.94 -16.11 -36.07
C ASN A 654 7.42 -16.02 -34.60
N GLY A 655 7.35 -14.86 -34.01
CA GLY A 655 7.80 -14.64 -32.63
C GLY A 655 6.87 -15.26 -31.59
N ILE A 656 7.43 -15.57 -30.42
CA ILE A 656 6.75 -16.19 -29.29
C ILE A 656 6.71 -15.20 -28.13
N LEU A 657 5.55 -15.09 -27.50
CA LEU A 657 5.34 -14.35 -26.26
C LEU A 657 5.16 -15.35 -25.12
N ALA A 658 6.02 -15.32 -24.10
CA ALA A 658 5.96 -16.21 -22.95
C ALA A 658 5.65 -15.43 -21.68
N PHE A 659 4.58 -15.79 -20.97
CA PHE A 659 4.19 -15.19 -19.69
C PHE A 659 4.43 -16.15 -18.53
N HIS A 660 5.15 -15.70 -17.53
CA HIS A 660 5.14 -16.31 -16.21
C HIS A 660 3.84 -15.88 -15.50
N ILE A 661 3.03 -16.86 -15.07
CA ILE A 661 1.71 -16.58 -14.48
C ILE A 661 1.50 -17.22 -13.11
N THR A 662 2.57 -17.74 -12.50
CA THR A 662 2.51 -18.28 -11.15
C THR A 662 2.11 -17.17 -10.18
N ASN A 663 0.97 -17.34 -9.54
CA ASN A 663 0.47 -16.39 -8.56
C ASN A 663 -0.36 -17.12 -7.50
N ARG A 664 -0.22 -16.75 -6.23
CA ARG A 664 -0.92 -17.40 -5.12
C ARG A 664 -2.40 -17.06 -5.07
N HIS A 665 -2.76 -15.83 -5.44
CA HIS A 665 -4.07 -15.24 -5.19
C HIS A 665 -4.93 -15.07 -6.45
N LEU A 666 -4.30 -14.89 -7.63
CA LEU A 666 -4.97 -14.51 -8.86
C LEU A 666 -4.85 -15.60 -9.94
N ALA A 667 -5.95 -15.88 -10.64
CA ALA A 667 -6.01 -16.82 -11.76
C ALA A 667 -5.74 -16.12 -13.10
N LEU A 668 -4.48 -15.67 -13.33
CA LEU A 668 -4.06 -14.88 -14.50
C LEU A 668 -4.31 -15.59 -15.83
N LYS A 669 -4.33 -16.93 -15.85
CA LYS A 669 -4.67 -17.71 -17.03
C LYS A 669 -6.02 -17.36 -17.64
N LYS A 670 -6.98 -16.87 -16.83
CA LYS A 670 -8.30 -16.45 -17.33
C LYS A 670 -8.18 -15.18 -18.19
N VAL A 671 -7.37 -14.21 -17.79
CA VAL A 671 -7.15 -12.95 -18.52
C VAL A 671 -6.46 -13.24 -19.86
N LEU A 672 -5.38 -14.03 -19.83
CA LEU A 672 -4.64 -14.37 -21.04
C LEU A 672 -5.47 -15.23 -22.02
N SER A 673 -6.34 -16.10 -21.50
CA SER A 673 -7.27 -16.88 -22.33
C SER A 673 -8.27 -15.98 -23.07
N ASP A 674 -8.85 -15.01 -22.39
CA ASP A 674 -9.77 -14.06 -22.99
C ASP A 674 -9.08 -13.23 -24.08
N HIS A 675 -7.88 -12.73 -23.82
CA HIS A 675 -7.10 -11.99 -24.82
C HIS A 675 -6.69 -12.84 -26.02
N ALA A 676 -6.29 -14.10 -25.78
CA ALA A 676 -5.96 -15.01 -26.87
C ALA A 676 -7.15 -15.23 -27.82
N GLN A 677 -8.35 -15.39 -27.26
CA GLN A 677 -9.58 -15.52 -28.05
C GLN A 677 -9.87 -14.25 -28.88
N GLN A 678 -9.83 -13.08 -28.23
CA GLN A 678 -10.19 -11.81 -28.90
C GLN A 678 -9.19 -11.36 -29.95
N LEU A 679 -7.91 -11.67 -29.75
CA LEU A 679 -6.84 -11.34 -30.68
C LEU A 679 -6.54 -12.47 -31.67
N HIS A 680 -7.31 -13.56 -31.65
CA HIS A 680 -7.13 -14.73 -32.48
C HIS A 680 -5.72 -15.33 -32.42
N LEU A 681 -5.16 -15.40 -31.18
CA LEU A 681 -3.82 -15.94 -30.94
C LEU A 681 -3.88 -17.42 -30.59
N SER A 682 -2.87 -18.17 -31.03
CA SER A 682 -2.60 -19.51 -30.50
C SER A 682 -1.99 -19.38 -29.10
N ALA A 683 -2.43 -20.22 -28.16
CA ALA A 683 -1.93 -20.18 -26.78
C ALA A 683 -1.84 -21.58 -26.18
N LEU A 684 -0.70 -21.87 -25.53
CA LEU A 684 -0.48 -23.06 -24.72
C LEU A 684 -0.17 -22.68 -23.26
N ILE A 685 -0.55 -23.57 -22.36
CA ILE A 685 -0.23 -23.45 -20.92
C ILE A 685 0.52 -24.70 -20.47
N GLN A 686 1.47 -24.49 -19.55
CA GLN A 686 2.05 -25.57 -18.76
C GLN A 686 2.03 -25.21 -17.28
N GLU A 687 1.34 -26.04 -16.48
CA GLU A 687 1.35 -26.00 -15.03
C GLU A 687 2.38 -27.07 -14.57
N PHE A 688 3.62 -26.62 -14.36
CA PHE A 688 4.74 -27.48 -14.02
C PHE A 688 4.81 -27.75 -12.52
N LYS A 689 4.95 -29.02 -12.18
CA LYS A 689 5.30 -29.48 -10.82
C LYS A 689 6.49 -30.42 -10.92
N PRO A 690 7.58 -30.19 -10.19
CA PRO A 690 8.74 -31.08 -10.21
C PRO A 690 8.32 -32.49 -9.72
N GLN A 691 8.72 -33.52 -10.46
CA GLN A 691 8.41 -34.91 -10.11
C GLN A 691 9.31 -35.43 -8.99
N GLN A 692 10.48 -34.85 -8.83
CA GLN A 692 11.45 -35.13 -7.78
C GLN A 692 11.79 -33.85 -7.04
N GLU A 693 12.07 -33.94 -5.76
CA GLU A 693 12.56 -32.82 -4.97
C GLU A 693 14.01 -32.48 -5.36
N ILE A 694 14.17 -31.64 -6.36
CA ILE A 694 15.46 -31.07 -6.74
C ILE A 694 15.58 -29.73 -5.99
N PRO A 695 16.70 -29.48 -5.29
CA PRO A 695 16.88 -28.25 -4.55
C PRO A 695 16.62 -27.02 -5.43
N LEU A 696 15.74 -26.12 -4.95
CA LEU A 696 15.37 -24.87 -5.59
C LEU A 696 14.72 -24.98 -7.00
N VAL A 697 14.27 -26.14 -7.43
CA VAL A 697 13.32 -26.29 -8.53
C VAL A 697 11.92 -26.18 -7.97
N VAL A 698 11.15 -25.19 -8.44
CA VAL A 698 9.82 -24.88 -7.89
C VAL A 698 8.72 -25.13 -8.91
N ALA A 699 7.51 -25.36 -8.41
CA ALA A 699 6.32 -25.41 -9.26
C ALA A 699 6.10 -24.04 -9.92
N THR A 700 5.73 -24.05 -11.20
CA THR A 700 5.57 -22.81 -11.97
C THR A 700 4.59 -22.98 -13.12
N ASP A 701 3.82 -21.92 -13.38
CA ASP A 701 2.82 -21.89 -14.44
C ASP A 701 3.25 -20.88 -15.51
N TRP A 702 3.27 -21.34 -16.77
CA TRP A 702 3.64 -20.51 -17.91
C TRP A 702 2.60 -20.61 -19.02
N VAL A 703 2.34 -19.48 -19.69
CA VAL A 703 1.56 -19.40 -20.92
C VAL A 703 2.44 -18.90 -22.03
N VAL A 704 2.43 -19.59 -23.18
CA VAL A 704 3.08 -19.13 -24.41
C VAL A 704 2.02 -18.81 -25.45
N MET A 705 2.24 -17.74 -26.21
CA MET A 705 1.33 -17.27 -27.26
C MET A 705 2.08 -16.97 -28.56
N ALA A 706 1.42 -17.20 -29.69
CA ALA A 706 1.93 -16.85 -31.02
C ALA A 706 0.78 -16.52 -31.97
N ASN A 707 1.11 -15.93 -33.13
CA ASN A 707 0.12 -15.58 -34.17
C ASN A 707 -0.50 -16.79 -34.86
N LYS A 708 0.17 -17.94 -34.84
CA LYS A 708 -0.25 -19.18 -35.56
C LYS A 708 0.01 -20.43 -34.73
N ASP A 709 -0.84 -21.44 -34.89
CA ASP A 709 -0.70 -22.74 -34.21
C ASP A 709 0.62 -23.45 -34.55
N GLU A 710 1.07 -23.36 -35.83
CA GLU A 710 2.28 -24.04 -36.32
C GLU A 710 3.54 -23.57 -35.53
N ILE A 711 3.56 -22.33 -35.04
CA ILE A 711 4.69 -21.78 -34.28
C ILE A 711 4.86 -22.51 -32.97
N LEU A 712 3.75 -22.87 -32.29
CA LEU A 712 3.75 -23.53 -30.99
C LEU A 712 3.67 -25.07 -31.08
N GLU A 713 3.59 -25.64 -32.31
CA GLU A 713 3.48 -27.08 -32.51
C GLU A 713 4.66 -27.88 -31.92
N PRO A 714 5.94 -27.43 -32.02
CA PRO A 714 7.05 -28.12 -31.36
C PRO A 714 6.81 -28.33 -29.87
N LEU A 715 6.34 -27.31 -29.14
CA LEU A 715 6.01 -27.43 -27.72
C LEU A 715 4.83 -28.36 -27.47
N ARG A 716 3.79 -28.28 -28.29
CA ARG A 716 2.59 -29.13 -28.17
C ARG A 716 2.88 -30.61 -28.35
N LEU A 717 3.81 -30.94 -29.24
CA LEU A 717 4.23 -32.30 -29.54
C LEU A 717 5.42 -32.77 -28.69
N SER A 718 5.98 -31.88 -27.87
CA SER A 718 7.13 -32.17 -27.04
C SER A 718 6.85 -33.32 -26.07
N ARG A 719 7.85 -34.18 -25.90
CA ARG A 719 7.88 -35.23 -24.86
C ARG A 719 8.55 -34.74 -23.55
N LEU A 720 9.12 -33.53 -23.58
CA LEU A 720 9.84 -32.97 -22.43
C LEU A 720 8.87 -32.37 -21.38
N GLY A 721 7.64 -32.04 -21.82
CA GLY A 721 6.66 -31.44 -20.96
C GLY A 721 5.22 -31.64 -21.40
N ASN A 722 4.28 -31.24 -20.60
CA ASN A 722 2.84 -31.36 -20.86
C ASN A 722 2.22 -30.02 -21.22
N TRP A 723 2.59 -29.47 -22.39
CA TRP A 723 2.00 -28.24 -22.90
C TRP A 723 0.60 -28.51 -23.46
N GLN A 724 -0.41 -27.87 -22.90
CA GLN A 724 -1.80 -28.03 -23.30
C GLN A 724 -2.34 -26.74 -23.91
N LYS A 725 -3.38 -26.82 -24.73
CA LYS A 725 -4.09 -25.62 -25.17
C LYS A 725 -4.62 -24.88 -23.98
N LEU A 726 -4.46 -23.56 -23.97
CA LEU A 726 -4.99 -22.72 -22.90
C LEU A 726 -6.50 -22.87 -22.84
N PRO A 727 -7.09 -23.26 -21.68
CA PRO A 727 -8.53 -23.45 -21.54
C PRO A 727 -9.30 -22.18 -21.83
N LEU A 728 -10.45 -22.30 -22.48
CA LEU A 728 -11.34 -21.17 -22.76
C LEU A 728 -12.14 -20.81 -21.50
N TYR A 729 -12.15 -19.54 -21.17
CA TYR A 729 -12.97 -18.98 -20.11
C TYR A 729 -13.99 -18.02 -20.72
N PHE A 730 -15.26 -18.17 -20.35
CA PHE A 730 -16.37 -17.36 -20.86
C PHE A 730 -16.81 -16.37 -19.78
N ASN A 731 -17.46 -15.27 -20.20
CA ASN A 731 -18.05 -14.25 -19.33
C ASN A 731 -17.05 -13.36 -18.58
N LEU A 732 -15.80 -13.20 -19.05
CA LEU A 732 -14.91 -12.17 -18.58
C LEU A 732 -15.03 -10.95 -19.51
N ARG A 733 -15.15 -9.76 -18.93
CA ARG A 733 -14.95 -8.52 -19.67
C ARG A 733 -13.44 -8.35 -19.87
N PRO A 734 -12.97 -8.07 -21.10
CA PRO A 734 -11.53 -7.91 -21.38
C PRO A 734 -10.87 -6.86 -20.50
N TRP A 735 -9.68 -7.17 -20.06
CA TRP A 735 -8.85 -6.16 -19.41
C TRP A 735 -8.26 -5.24 -20.45
N THR A 736 -8.52 -3.94 -20.30
CA THR A 736 -8.01 -2.86 -21.11
C THR A 736 -7.30 -1.83 -20.23
N ASP A 737 -6.64 -0.86 -20.81
CA ASP A 737 -6.04 0.25 -20.04
C ASP A 737 -7.10 1.06 -19.30
N ASP A 738 -8.35 1.04 -19.81
CA ASP A 738 -9.50 1.71 -19.20
C ASP A 738 -10.25 0.83 -18.18
N PHE A 739 -10.12 -0.50 -18.28
CA PHE A 739 -10.92 -1.42 -17.46
C PHE A 739 -10.14 -2.65 -17.00
N THR A 740 -10.11 -2.89 -15.69
CA THR A 740 -9.61 -4.13 -15.09
C THR A 740 -10.55 -4.55 -13.93
N ASN A 741 -10.74 -5.86 -13.75
CA ASN A 741 -11.54 -6.41 -12.65
C ASN A 741 -10.76 -7.53 -11.95
N ILE A 742 -10.09 -7.17 -10.86
CA ILE A 742 -9.23 -8.11 -10.10
C ILE A 742 -10.08 -9.13 -9.34
N VAL A 743 -11.26 -8.73 -8.86
CA VAL A 743 -12.16 -9.61 -8.09
C VAL A 743 -12.63 -10.79 -8.94
N SER A 744 -12.82 -10.61 -10.25
CA SER A 744 -13.27 -11.68 -11.17
C SER A 744 -12.28 -12.82 -11.37
N ILE A 745 -11.01 -12.59 -11.07
CA ILE A 745 -9.93 -13.58 -11.23
C ILE A 745 -9.35 -14.05 -9.89
N TRP A 746 -9.98 -13.72 -8.79
CA TRP A 746 -9.58 -14.22 -7.47
C TRP A 746 -9.70 -15.75 -7.43
N LYS A 747 -8.70 -16.44 -6.78
CA LYS A 747 -8.67 -17.92 -6.64
C LYS A 747 -9.51 -18.38 -5.47
#